data_8640d4240da7365efba08c83e4466a68
#
_entry.id   8640d4240da7365efba08c83e4466a68
#
_cell.length_a   1.000
_cell.length_b   1.000
_cell.length_c   1.000
_cell.angle_alpha   90.00
_cell.angle_beta   90.00
_cell.angle_gamma   90.00
#
_symmetry.space_group_name_H-M   'P 1'
#
loop_
_entity.id
_entity.type
_entity.pdbx_description
1 polymer ?
#
loop_
_entity_poly.entity_id
_entity_poly.type
_entity_poly.pdbx_seq_one_letter_code
_entity_poly.pdbx_strand_id
1 'polypeptide(L)'
;MTGDRTARLRPVPAAAADPAGRLLADLPPAWHGEVIGPGISGWEAIVEGGRDRAIRLPGLPVRLRHEIAWMAHWQHRDGLKVSVDVCNQLASMLAWADESGRPLPSLAWAGKRDLLRLHGVWFHARHGRLPAEYDGHRVRLERLLSYPRLALAARLHDGAWWELDTWHPRCDPRIPLRDREPCRSVGCSPGEARLPWVKNAVKWHLGVLLESGTLTWSTLTGQRSQALLRFSRWLDSLPDPAAAVGDPQQAGVFAAAFRRWACEPANRSSAGRPPAVVSAGKVNLDLWSVAGLMDFLAGHRQEAAHVLGPSPWDELTDAHPAIWLRQRTRTRRCEPLADEARYVDDHAFAQVTACLPVLGEPATGTVTVTSGGSTRVLPGQDDPQLMRMLLLQILTGRRASEICLCPFDCLSPATDSAINAAEGDAVARFRYGQSKIDAAPDTIFVDAETVAVIEEQQQWLRGRFPGRDLPYLFPQRSANAHAAKPYGNTNYGRALALFSDLAQITDAAGHPVKLSHTHRFRHTKFTKLAEMGLPVHVLQRYAGHSTPAMSMHYVARRDEHAEQAFLATRKFKADGTRVTFSREDHDALHLLDRADRFLPNGYCLLPPLQRCEKGNACLTCGVFVTDGSHLAVLQRQLEQTTALIEQTTAQFLDRHGRPMPDGNVWLAQREAERDALSRLLAAMQASPGRAVQGAGSPSSPVPVSIDLTRHREQQP
;
A
#
# COMPACT_ATOMS: atom_id res chain seq x y z
N MET A 1 50.49 -18.42 -5.01
CA MET A 1 49.77 -18.86 -6.23
C MET A 1 48.71 -17.83 -6.56
N THR A 2 49.09 -16.87 -7.38
CA THR A 2 48.25 -15.74 -7.81
C THR A 2 47.48 -16.18 -9.06
N GLY A 3 46.28 -16.65 -8.87
CA GLY A 3 45.38 -16.96 -9.99
C GLY A 3 44.87 -15.69 -10.65
N ASP A 4 45.26 -15.51 -11.88
CA ASP A 4 44.84 -14.47 -12.81
C ASP A 4 43.29 -14.53 -13.00
N ARG A 5 42.56 -13.74 -12.23
CA ARG A 5 41.12 -13.50 -12.45
C ARG A 5 40.95 -12.38 -13.45
N THR A 6 41.34 -12.60 -14.69
CA THR A 6 40.88 -11.78 -15.81
C THR A 6 39.39 -11.88 -15.88
N ALA A 7 38.68 -10.78 -15.58
CA ALA A 7 37.26 -10.66 -15.75
C ALA A 7 36.91 -10.90 -17.24
N ARG A 8 36.52 -12.13 -17.57
CA ARG A 8 35.99 -12.44 -18.91
C ARG A 8 34.74 -11.58 -19.12
N LEU A 9 34.84 -10.64 -20.04
CA LEU A 9 33.71 -9.90 -20.55
C LEU A 9 32.66 -10.93 -21.01
N ARG A 10 31.43 -10.80 -20.53
CA ARG A 10 30.33 -11.71 -20.89
C ARG A 10 30.16 -11.73 -22.43
N PRO A 11 29.83 -12.89 -23.03
CA PRO A 11 29.51 -12.92 -24.45
C PRO A 11 28.36 -11.95 -24.73
N VAL A 12 28.56 -11.13 -25.74
CA VAL A 12 27.53 -10.17 -26.22
C VAL A 12 26.37 -11.01 -26.74
N PRO A 13 25.12 -10.80 -26.25
CA PRO A 13 23.96 -11.41 -26.87
C PRO A 13 23.94 -11.07 -28.36
N ALA A 14 23.34 -11.92 -29.20
CA ALA A 14 23.26 -11.71 -30.64
C ALA A 14 22.85 -10.26 -30.92
N ALA A 15 23.78 -9.47 -31.44
CA ALA A 15 23.57 -8.05 -31.62
C ALA A 15 22.54 -7.84 -32.74
N ALA A 16 21.64 -6.89 -32.52
CA ALA A 16 20.76 -6.36 -33.57
C ALA A 16 21.55 -6.16 -34.88
N ALA A 17 20.94 -6.41 -35.99
CA ALA A 17 21.59 -6.37 -37.30
C ALA A 17 22.24 -5.01 -37.62
N ASP A 18 21.77 -3.88 -37.02
CA ASP A 18 22.41 -2.58 -37.02
C ASP A 18 22.15 -1.80 -35.73
N PRO A 19 22.96 -2.00 -34.67
CA PRO A 19 22.82 -1.27 -33.41
C PRO A 19 23.05 0.25 -33.58
N ALA A 20 23.93 0.66 -34.43
CA ALA A 20 24.27 2.08 -34.64
C ALA A 20 23.13 2.83 -35.34
N GLY A 21 22.53 2.25 -36.35
CA GLY A 21 21.39 2.83 -37.07
C GLY A 21 20.16 2.97 -36.16
N ARG A 22 19.93 2.01 -35.28
CA ARG A 22 18.83 2.09 -34.29
C ARG A 22 18.97 3.27 -33.31
N LEU A 23 20.19 3.50 -32.81
CA LEU A 23 20.44 4.60 -31.87
C LEU A 23 20.35 5.96 -32.61
N LEU A 24 20.83 6.03 -33.83
CA LEU A 24 20.73 7.24 -34.65
C LEU A 24 19.27 7.61 -34.99
N ALA A 25 18.43 6.62 -35.22
CA ALA A 25 17.00 6.86 -35.46
C ALA A 25 16.27 7.50 -34.26
N ASP A 26 16.75 7.25 -33.08
CA ASP A 26 16.18 7.82 -31.81
C ASP A 26 16.76 9.21 -31.49
N LEU A 27 17.88 9.59 -32.12
CA LEU A 27 18.62 10.82 -31.80
C LEU A 27 18.29 11.93 -32.80
N PRO A 28 18.07 13.16 -32.33
CA PRO A 28 18.05 14.30 -33.22
C PRO A 28 19.38 14.45 -34.00
N PRO A 29 19.39 14.89 -35.24
CA PRO A 29 20.63 14.99 -36.05
C PRO A 29 21.76 15.75 -35.38
N ALA A 30 21.46 16.76 -34.56
CA ALA A 30 22.46 17.53 -33.81
C ALA A 30 23.21 16.72 -32.73
N TRP A 31 22.78 15.48 -32.41
CA TRP A 31 23.42 14.57 -31.48
C TRP A 31 24.28 13.50 -32.17
N HIS A 32 24.39 13.49 -33.52
CA HIS A 32 25.10 12.45 -34.28
C HIS A 32 26.63 12.70 -34.36
N GLY A 33 27.07 13.94 -34.11
CA GLY A 33 28.46 14.34 -34.29
C GLY A 33 29.42 13.86 -33.20
N GLU A 34 30.73 14.06 -33.45
CA GLU A 34 31.77 13.85 -32.43
C GLU A 34 31.78 14.95 -31.36
N VAL A 35 31.16 16.08 -31.65
CA VAL A 35 30.99 17.20 -30.74
C VAL A 35 29.53 17.54 -30.66
N ILE A 36 28.96 17.41 -29.46
CA ILE A 36 27.57 17.69 -29.16
C ILE A 36 27.55 18.88 -28.19
N GLY A 37 26.96 20.00 -28.61
CA GLY A 37 27.15 21.20 -27.82
C GLY A 37 26.24 22.39 -28.13
N PRO A 38 26.76 23.62 -27.97
CA PRO A 38 26.00 24.88 -27.97
C PRO A 38 25.17 25.17 -29.21
N GLY A 39 25.42 24.47 -30.33
CA GLY A 39 24.57 24.57 -31.53
C GLY A 39 23.16 23.94 -31.40
N ILE A 40 22.90 23.22 -30.28
CA ILE A 40 21.58 22.62 -29.99
C ILE A 40 20.72 23.69 -29.34
N SER A 41 19.53 23.92 -29.88
CA SER A 41 18.56 24.86 -29.30
C SER A 41 18.21 24.44 -27.86
N GLY A 42 18.29 25.36 -26.90
CA GLY A 42 18.02 25.10 -25.50
C GLY A 42 19.12 24.31 -24.76
N TRP A 43 20.35 24.21 -25.30
CA TRP A 43 21.45 23.45 -24.73
C TRP A 43 21.72 23.76 -23.27
N GLU A 44 21.63 25.02 -22.84
CA GLU A 44 21.78 25.47 -21.45
C GLU A 44 20.76 24.84 -20.47
N ALA A 45 19.57 24.53 -20.96
CA ALA A 45 18.55 23.81 -20.18
C ALA A 45 18.86 22.31 -20.07
N ILE A 46 19.61 21.76 -21.05
CA ILE A 46 19.97 20.34 -21.14
C ILE A 46 21.14 20.01 -20.24
N VAL A 47 22.13 20.89 -20.12
CA VAL A 47 23.42 20.58 -19.47
C VAL A 47 23.59 21.19 -18.09
N GLU A 48 24.49 20.58 -17.30
CA GLU A 48 25.01 21.16 -16.06
C GLU A 48 26.25 22.02 -16.35
N GLY A 49 26.41 23.17 -15.68
CA GLY A 49 27.67 23.89 -15.61
C GLY A 49 27.99 24.89 -16.72
N GLY A 50 27.01 25.30 -17.54
CA GLY A 50 27.16 26.42 -18.48
C GLY A 50 26.95 26.03 -19.94
N ARG A 51 26.48 27.03 -20.72
CA ARG A 51 26.04 26.86 -22.12
C ARG A 51 27.17 26.61 -23.15
N ASP A 52 28.41 27.00 -22.82
CA ASP A 52 29.54 26.93 -23.76
C ASP A 52 30.28 25.59 -23.73
N ARG A 53 29.83 24.64 -22.91
CA ARG A 53 30.42 23.31 -22.79
C ARG A 53 29.87 22.34 -23.84
N ALA A 54 30.74 21.52 -24.40
CA ALA A 54 30.35 20.48 -25.38
C ALA A 54 30.80 19.09 -24.90
N ILE A 55 29.98 18.08 -25.17
CA ILE A 55 30.40 16.67 -25.08
C ILE A 55 31.30 16.39 -26.29
N ARG A 56 32.51 15.91 -26.02
CA ARG A 56 33.53 15.63 -27.02
C ARG A 56 33.86 14.15 -27.03
N LEU A 57 33.65 13.51 -28.18
CA LEU A 57 33.74 12.06 -28.35
C LEU A 57 34.75 11.66 -29.45
N PRO A 58 35.86 12.42 -29.69
CA PRO A 58 36.79 12.12 -30.77
C PRO A 58 37.53 10.81 -30.49
N GLY A 59 37.90 10.11 -31.56
CA GLY A 59 38.72 8.88 -31.48
C GLY A 59 38.01 7.63 -30.94
N LEU A 60 36.75 7.76 -30.54
CA LEU A 60 35.97 6.59 -30.11
C LEU A 60 35.38 5.84 -31.33
N PRO A 61 35.26 4.49 -31.22
CA PRO A 61 34.48 3.71 -32.18
C PRO A 61 33.06 4.29 -32.34
N VAL A 62 32.58 4.31 -33.57
CA VAL A 62 31.25 4.91 -33.95
C VAL A 62 30.14 4.44 -33.02
N ARG A 63 30.11 3.16 -32.71
CA ARG A 63 29.13 2.58 -31.80
C ARG A 63 29.15 3.22 -30.42
N LEU A 64 30.33 3.30 -29.77
CA LEU A 64 30.45 3.87 -28.43
C LEU A 64 30.10 5.37 -28.39
N ARG A 65 30.41 6.12 -29.49
CA ARG A 65 29.97 7.51 -29.62
C ARG A 65 28.45 7.61 -29.57
N HIS A 66 27.74 6.81 -30.34
CA HIS A 66 26.29 6.82 -30.41
C HIS A 66 25.68 6.33 -29.10
N GLU A 67 26.29 5.34 -28.42
CA GLU A 67 25.82 4.87 -27.11
C GLU A 67 25.92 5.96 -26.04
N ILE A 68 27.02 6.72 -25.98
CA ILE A 68 27.19 7.84 -25.03
C ILE A 68 26.17 8.97 -25.36
N ALA A 69 26.08 9.35 -26.63
CA ALA A 69 25.13 10.38 -27.09
C ALA A 69 23.69 10.00 -26.75
N TRP A 70 23.33 8.74 -27.01
CA TRP A 70 21.99 8.23 -26.72
C TRP A 70 21.70 8.21 -25.21
N MET A 71 22.65 7.75 -24.38
CA MET A 71 22.48 7.75 -22.92
C MET A 71 22.32 9.16 -22.36
N ALA A 72 23.10 10.12 -22.87
CA ALA A 72 23.00 11.52 -22.47
C ALA A 72 21.64 12.12 -22.90
N HIS A 73 21.22 11.89 -24.14
CA HIS A 73 19.92 12.32 -24.65
C HIS A 73 18.75 11.69 -23.87
N TRP A 74 18.82 10.39 -23.60
CA TRP A 74 17.83 9.69 -22.78
C TRP A 74 17.73 10.31 -21.38
N GLN A 75 18.89 10.62 -20.74
CA GLN A 75 18.92 11.26 -19.42
C GLN A 75 18.20 12.61 -19.43
N HIS A 76 18.39 13.41 -20.49
CA HIS A 76 17.68 14.67 -20.64
C HIS A 76 16.18 14.47 -20.80
N ARG A 77 15.75 13.58 -21.69
CA ARG A 77 14.33 13.23 -21.88
C ARG A 77 13.66 12.76 -20.59
N ASP A 78 14.42 12.12 -19.72
CA ASP A 78 13.96 11.67 -18.41
C ASP A 78 13.90 12.79 -17.34
N GLY A 79 14.15 14.05 -17.72
CA GLY A 79 14.05 15.22 -16.86
C GLY A 79 15.27 15.48 -15.98
N LEU A 80 16.43 14.93 -16.37
CA LEU A 80 17.70 15.16 -15.68
C LEU A 80 18.62 16.03 -16.57
N LYS A 81 19.40 16.91 -15.94
CA LYS A 81 20.49 17.60 -16.64
C LYS A 81 21.64 16.64 -16.92
N VAL A 82 22.30 16.84 -18.05
CA VAL A 82 23.42 16.06 -18.52
C VAL A 82 24.73 16.70 -18.04
N SER A 83 25.58 15.92 -17.38
CA SER A 83 26.90 16.39 -17.01
C SER A 83 27.88 16.17 -18.17
N VAL A 84 28.28 17.26 -18.83
CA VAL A 84 29.24 17.26 -19.92
C VAL A 84 30.58 16.66 -19.49
N ASP A 85 31.07 17.02 -18.29
CA ASP A 85 32.32 16.52 -17.76
C ASP A 85 32.33 15.00 -17.61
N VAL A 86 31.21 14.44 -17.12
CA VAL A 86 31.08 12.98 -16.95
C VAL A 86 31.05 12.25 -18.31
N CYS A 87 30.37 12.82 -19.30
CA CYS A 87 30.37 12.25 -20.65
C CYS A 87 31.80 12.27 -21.26
N ASN A 88 32.52 13.38 -21.09
CA ASN A 88 33.90 13.52 -21.56
C ASN A 88 34.87 12.61 -20.81
N GLN A 89 34.72 12.44 -19.48
CA GLN A 89 35.48 11.47 -18.70
C GLN A 89 35.22 10.02 -19.14
N LEU A 90 33.97 9.68 -19.38
CA LEU A 90 33.58 8.36 -19.89
C LEU A 90 34.23 8.10 -21.26
N ALA A 91 34.18 9.08 -22.16
CA ALA A 91 34.82 9.00 -23.47
C ALA A 91 36.35 8.80 -23.36
N SER A 92 37.02 9.60 -22.51
CA SER A 92 38.44 9.52 -22.25
C SER A 92 38.88 8.17 -21.63
N MET A 93 38.06 7.64 -20.71
CA MET A 93 38.26 6.31 -20.12
C MET A 93 38.16 5.21 -21.16
N LEU A 94 37.19 5.28 -22.06
CA LEU A 94 37.00 4.26 -23.10
C LEU A 94 38.08 4.30 -24.16
N ALA A 95 38.55 5.49 -24.56
CA ALA A 95 39.71 5.64 -25.45
C ALA A 95 40.96 5.05 -24.80
N TRP A 96 41.24 5.38 -23.55
CA TRP A 96 42.38 4.81 -22.81
C TRP A 96 42.28 3.28 -22.67
N ALA A 97 41.06 2.73 -22.46
CA ALA A 97 40.88 1.29 -22.38
C ALA A 97 41.23 0.59 -23.72
N ASP A 98 40.83 1.20 -24.82
CA ASP A 98 41.13 0.71 -26.17
C ASP A 98 42.66 0.73 -26.44
N GLU A 99 43.30 1.86 -26.17
CA GLU A 99 44.76 2.02 -26.26
C GLU A 99 45.57 1.02 -25.37
N SER A 100 44.97 0.66 -24.23
CA SER A 100 45.52 -0.31 -23.28
C SER A 100 45.24 -1.77 -23.66
N GLY A 101 44.72 -2.04 -24.85
CA GLY A 101 44.40 -3.39 -25.31
C GLY A 101 43.18 -4.04 -24.63
N ARG A 102 42.31 -3.24 -24.03
CA ARG A 102 41.10 -3.66 -23.35
C ARG A 102 39.86 -2.98 -23.96
N PRO A 103 39.60 -3.14 -25.28
CA PRO A 103 38.50 -2.49 -25.92
C PRO A 103 37.16 -2.94 -25.33
N LEU A 104 36.26 -2.00 -25.16
CA LEU A 104 34.90 -2.28 -24.73
C LEU A 104 33.98 -2.34 -25.97
N PRO A 105 33.35 -3.46 -26.26
CA PRO A 105 32.51 -3.58 -27.46
C PRO A 105 31.20 -2.78 -27.35
N SER A 106 30.68 -2.58 -26.15
CA SER A 106 29.45 -1.84 -25.91
C SER A 106 29.25 -1.52 -24.42
N LEU A 107 28.72 -0.34 -24.11
CA LEU A 107 28.30 0.07 -22.78
C LEU A 107 27.02 -0.67 -22.34
N ALA A 108 26.15 -1.03 -23.27
CA ALA A 108 24.89 -1.70 -22.99
C ALA A 108 25.09 -3.00 -22.19
N TRP A 109 26.07 -3.80 -22.58
CA TRP A 109 26.30 -5.14 -22.04
C TRP A 109 27.36 -5.20 -20.95
N ALA A 110 28.11 -4.13 -20.74
CA ALA A 110 29.09 -4.06 -19.66
C ALA A 110 28.40 -3.92 -18.31
N GLY A 111 28.88 -4.65 -17.30
CA GLY A 111 28.38 -4.54 -15.94
C GLY A 111 28.66 -3.15 -15.35
N LYS A 112 27.69 -2.52 -14.68
CA LYS A 112 27.91 -1.22 -13.99
C LYS A 112 29.12 -1.27 -13.06
N ARG A 113 29.27 -2.35 -12.28
CA ARG A 113 30.40 -2.53 -11.34
C ARG A 113 31.74 -2.60 -12.07
N ASP A 114 31.78 -3.26 -13.22
CA ASP A 114 33.00 -3.42 -14.00
C ASP A 114 33.39 -2.09 -14.66
N LEU A 115 32.42 -1.33 -15.16
CA LEU A 115 32.64 0.03 -15.65
C LEU A 115 33.18 0.97 -14.56
N LEU A 116 32.64 0.89 -13.34
CA LEU A 116 33.14 1.69 -12.21
C LEU A 116 34.52 1.25 -11.75
N ARG A 117 34.85 -0.04 -11.82
CA ARG A 117 36.22 -0.53 -11.58
C ARG A 117 37.17 -0.02 -12.66
N LEU A 118 36.79 -0.11 -13.91
CA LEU A 118 37.56 0.41 -15.03
C LEU A 118 37.81 1.92 -14.85
N HIS A 119 36.80 2.68 -14.45
CA HIS A 119 36.96 4.09 -14.12
C HIS A 119 37.97 4.31 -12.97
N GLY A 120 37.93 3.51 -11.93
CA GLY A 120 38.90 3.59 -10.83
C GLY A 120 40.35 3.35 -11.30
N VAL A 121 40.56 2.35 -12.16
CA VAL A 121 41.88 2.03 -12.72
C VAL A 121 42.36 3.16 -13.65
N TRP A 122 41.52 3.65 -14.56
CA TRP A 122 41.80 4.76 -15.44
C TRP A 122 42.12 6.04 -14.66
N PHE A 123 41.32 6.36 -13.65
CA PHE A 123 41.53 7.54 -12.81
C PHE A 123 42.86 7.48 -12.05
N HIS A 124 43.17 6.31 -11.50
CA HIS A 124 44.46 6.09 -10.83
C HIS A 124 45.64 6.23 -11.81
N ALA A 125 45.56 5.65 -13.00
CA ALA A 125 46.61 5.76 -14.01
C ALA A 125 46.86 7.23 -14.42
N ARG A 126 45.81 8.06 -14.43
CA ARG A 126 45.90 9.47 -14.84
C ARG A 126 46.25 10.43 -13.72
N HIS A 127 45.85 10.15 -12.47
CA HIS A 127 45.93 11.10 -11.34
C HIS A 127 46.80 10.58 -10.16
N GLY A 128 47.30 9.38 -10.21
CA GLY A 128 48.11 8.76 -9.15
C GLY A 128 47.35 8.41 -7.88
N ARG A 129 46.01 8.58 -7.87
CA ARG A 129 45.14 8.31 -6.72
C ARG A 129 43.81 7.72 -7.17
N LEU A 130 43.10 7.02 -6.27
CA LEU A 130 41.73 6.55 -6.52
C LEU A 130 40.73 7.73 -6.39
N PRO A 131 39.60 7.69 -7.13
CA PRO A 131 38.55 8.67 -6.94
C PRO A 131 37.96 8.56 -5.53
N ALA A 132 37.67 9.70 -4.89
CA ALA A 132 37.02 9.70 -3.59
C ALA A 132 35.64 9.07 -3.67
N GLU A 133 35.17 8.40 -2.62
CA GLU A 133 33.91 7.66 -2.59
C GLU A 133 32.69 8.59 -2.82
N TYR A 134 32.76 9.82 -2.32
CA TYR A 134 31.72 10.84 -2.42
C TYR A 134 32.06 11.96 -3.41
N ASP A 135 32.96 11.72 -4.37
CA ASP A 135 33.22 12.70 -5.43
C ASP A 135 31.96 12.90 -6.28
N GLY A 136 31.57 14.17 -6.45
CA GLY A 136 30.41 14.54 -7.26
C GLY A 136 30.47 14.03 -8.69
N HIS A 137 31.65 13.91 -9.28
CA HIS A 137 31.86 13.31 -10.61
C HIS A 137 31.56 11.81 -10.59
N ARG A 138 32.02 11.07 -9.59
CA ARG A 138 31.71 9.66 -9.45
C ARG A 138 30.22 9.40 -9.29
N VAL A 139 29.54 10.19 -8.47
CA VAL A 139 28.07 10.08 -8.29
C VAL A 139 27.31 10.32 -9.61
N ARG A 140 27.73 11.31 -10.40
CA ARG A 140 27.13 11.61 -11.71
C ARG A 140 27.43 10.49 -12.73
N LEU A 141 28.65 9.93 -12.72
CA LEU A 141 29.01 8.79 -13.57
C LEU A 141 28.17 7.56 -13.19
N GLU A 142 28.02 7.27 -11.92
CA GLU A 142 27.14 6.18 -11.45
C GLU A 142 25.69 6.37 -11.88
N ARG A 143 25.22 7.61 -11.93
CA ARG A 143 23.87 7.96 -12.41
C ARG A 143 23.75 7.70 -13.91
N LEU A 144 24.73 8.10 -14.72
CA LEU A 144 24.74 7.86 -16.16
C LEU A 144 24.82 6.37 -16.49
N LEU A 145 25.64 5.61 -15.73
CA LEU A 145 25.80 4.15 -15.89
C LEU A 145 24.69 3.33 -15.22
N SER A 146 23.68 3.95 -14.63
CA SER A 146 22.52 3.27 -14.04
C SER A 146 21.37 3.16 -15.03
N TYR A 147 20.36 4.02 -14.93
CA TYR A 147 19.15 3.96 -15.77
C TYR A 147 19.41 4.20 -17.27
N PRO A 148 20.24 5.19 -17.68
CA PRO A 148 20.52 5.38 -19.11
C PRO A 148 21.15 4.15 -19.76
N ARG A 149 22.10 3.49 -19.07
CA ARG A 149 22.71 2.25 -19.56
C ARG A 149 21.72 1.08 -19.63
N LEU A 150 20.82 0.94 -18.64
CA LEU A 150 19.77 -0.08 -18.68
C LEU A 150 18.79 0.17 -19.82
N ALA A 151 18.43 1.43 -20.06
CA ALA A 151 17.58 1.81 -21.18
C ALA A 151 18.26 1.54 -22.53
N LEU A 152 19.58 1.81 -22.63
CA LEU A 152 20.38 1.46 -23.78
C LEU A 152 20.38 -0.05 -24.05
N ALA A 153 20.58 -0.87 -23.01
CA ALA A 153 20.52 -2.32 -23.12
C ALA A 153 19.15 -2.80 -23.58
N ALA A 154 18.08 -2.25 -23.02
CA ALA A 154 16.72 -2.56 -23.44
C ALA A 154 16.44 -2.18 -24.92
N ARG A 155 16.98 -1.03 -25.37
CA ARG A 155 16.83 -0.55 -26.75
C ARG A 155 17.55 -1.41 -27.76
N LEU A 156 18.70 -1.97 -27.40
CA LEU A 156 19.54 -2.79 -28.26
C LEU A 156 19.26 -4.29 -28.15
N HIS A 157 18.37 -4.71 -27.27
CA HIS A 157 18.00 -6.12 -27.10
C HIS A 157 16.80 -6.48 -27.97
N ASP A 158 17.00 -7.44 -28.90
CA ASP A 158 15.96 -7.91 -29.82
C ASP A 158 15.05 -9.01 -29.26
N GLY A 159 15.53 -9.70 -28.22
CA GLY A 159 14.76 -10.76 -27.56
C GLY A 159 13.66 -10.24 -26.63
N ALA A 160 13.06 -11.14 -25.91
CA ALA A 160 12.04 -10.79 -24.92
C ALA A 160 12.65 -9.92 -23.81
N TRP A 161 11.89 -8.94 -23.33
CA TRP A 161 12.34 -8.00 -22.30
C TRP A 161 12.85 -8.72 -21.02
N TRP A 162 12.24 -9.86 -20.69
CA TRP A 162 12.60 -10.65 -19.50
C TRP A 162 13.94 -11.40 -19.66
N GLU A 163 14.51 -11.49 -20.84
CA GLU A 163 15.85 -12.08 -21.04
C GLU A 163 16.97 -11.18 -20.49
N LEU A 164 16.72 -9.90 -20.26
CA LEU A 164 17.65 -8.99 -19.61
C LEU A 164 17.88 -9.37 -18.15
N ASP A 165 19.07 -9.13 -17.62
CA ASP A 165 19.45 -9.45 -16.24
C ASP A 165 18.85 -8.47 -15.21
N THR A 166 18.49 -7.27 -15.63
CA THR A 166 17.89 -6.22 -14.79
C THR A 166 16.73 -5.59 -15.51
N TRP A 167 15.60 -5.55 -14.88
CA TRP A 167 14.35 -5.04 -15.39
C TRP A 167 13.97 -3.76 -14.67
N HIS A 168 13.62 -2.73 -15.43
CA HIS A 168 13.11 -1.50 -14.87
C HIS A 168 12.12 -0.85 -15.83
N PRO A 169 10.85 -0.62 -15.43
CA PRO A 169 9.81 -0.11 -16.35
C PRO A 169 10.11 1.25 -16.95
N ARG A 170 10.87 2.08 -16.26
CA ARG A 170 11.35 3.37 -16.78
C ARG A 170 12.35 3.21 -17.92
N CYS A 171 13.07 2.12 -17.94
CA CYS A 171 14.15 1.86 -18.91
C CYS A 171 13.68 1.00 -20.08
N ASP A 172 12.68 0.15 -19.86
CA ASP A 172 12.14 -0.74 -20.87
C ASP A 172 10.62 -0.63 -20.93
N PRO A 173 10.06 0.06 -21.94
CA PRO A 173 8.61 0.23 -22.08
C PRO A 173 7.88 -1.06 -22.48
N ARG A 174 8.59 -2.14 -22.85
CA ARG A 174 7.99 -3.45 -23.19
C ARG A 174 7.51 -4.20 -21.95
N ILE A 175 7.98 -3.82 -20.75
CA ILE A 175 7.55 -4.41 -19.48
C ILE A 175 6.06 -4.12 -19.26
N PRO A 176 5.19 -5.13 -19.21
CA PRO A 176 3.76 -4.92 -19.06
C PRO A 176 3.43 -4.44 -17.64
N LEU A 177 2.85 -3.26 -17.54
CA LEU A 177 2.39 -2.67 -16.29
C LEU A 177 0.90 -2.39 -16.35
N ARG A 178 0.24 -2.50 -15.19
CA ARG A 178 -1.10 -1.95 -15.03
C ARG A 178 -1.04 -0.41 -15.09
N ASP A 179 -2.11 0.23 -15.51
CA ASP A 179 -2.20 1.69 -15.62
C ASP A 179 -1.82 2.41 -14.32
N ARG A 180 -2.15 1.81 -13.19
CA ARG A 180 -1.96 2.38 -11.84
C ARG A 180 -0.98 1.57 -10.99
N GLU A 181 0.10 1.09 -11.59
CA GLU A 181 1.12 0.30 -10.88
C GLU A 181 1.89 1.16 -9.87
N PRO A 182 1.79 0.88 -8.55
CA PRO A 182 2.36 1.74 -7.51
C PRO A 182 3.89 1.67 -7.43
N CYS A 183 4.50 0.57 -7.86
CA CYS A 183 5.94 0.32 -7.79
C CYS A 183 6.66 0.51 -9.14
N ARG A 184 6.10 1.27 -10.08
CA ARG A 184 6.68 1.50 -11.40
C ARG A 184 8.09 2.12 -11.39
N SER A 185 8.48 2.74 -10.28
CA SER A 185 9.83 3.31 -10.09
C SER A 185 10.85 2.35 -9.48
N VAL A 186 10.46 1.11 -9.21
CA VAL A 186 11.31 0.09 -8.59
C VAL A 186 11.75 -0.91 -9.65
N GLY A 187 13.05 -1.19 -9.72
CA GLY A 187 13.60 -2.21 -10.60
C GLY A 187 13.69 -3.59 -9.94
N CYS A 188 13.97 -4.59 -10.75
CA CYS A 188 14.18 -5.98 -10.36
C CYS A 188 15.40 -6.53 -11.08
N SER A 189 16.24 -7.30 -10.39
CA SER A 189 17.47 -7.89 -10.95
C SER A 189 17.47 -9.42 -10.81
N PRO A 190 16.61 -10.15 -11.50
CA PRO A 190 16.59 -11.61 -11.44
C PRO A 190 17.89 -12.24 -11.95
N GLY A 191 18.67 -11.51 -12.73
CA GLY A 191 20.01 -11.91 -13.17
C GLY A 191 21.06 -11.99 -12.06
N GLU A 192 20.76 -11.59 -10.82
CA GLU A 192 21.63 -11.81 -9.67
C GLU A 192 21.74 -13.28 -9.24
N ALA A 193 20.86 -14.15 -9.71
CA ALA A 193 21.01 -15.59 -9.55
C ALA A 193 22.31 -16.07 -10.23
N ARG A 194 23.17 -16.78 -9.48
CA ARG A 194 24.52 -17.14 -9.95
C ARG A 194 24.51 -18.37 -10.87
N LEU A 195 23.69 -19.36 -10.54
CA LEU A 195 23.54 -20.57 -11.34
C LEU A 195 22.78 -20.24 -12.63
N PRO A 196 23.37 -20.42 -13.83
CA PRO A 196 22.75 -20.03 -15.10
C PRO A 196 21.37 -20.64 -15.34
N TRP A 197 21.23 -21.95 -15.04
CA TRP A 197 19.97 -22.67 -15.21
C TRP A 197 18.88 -22.17 -14.24
N VAL A 198 19.22 -21.77 -13.00
CA VAL A 198 18.27 -21.14 -12.08
C VAL A 198 17.91 -19.72 -12.57
N LYS A 199 18.90 -18.96 -12.99
CA LYS A 199 18.71 -17.59 -13.48
C LYS A 199 17.71 -17.55 -14.65
N ASN A 200 17.93 -18.41 -15.65
CA ASN A 200 17.09 -18.44 -16.84
C ASN A 200 15.65 -18.88 -16.52
N ALA A 201 15.50 -19.92 -15.67
CA ALA A 201 14.20 -20.39 -15.22
C ALA A 201 13.43 -19.32 -14.44
N VAL A 202 14.09 -18.61 -13.52
CA VAL A 202 13.46 -17.51 -12.75
C VAL A 202 13.03 -16.38 -13.67
N LYS A 203 13.89 -15.99 -14.63
CA LYS A 203 13.58 -14.91 -15.58
C LYS A 203 12.37 -15.27 -16.43
N TRP A 204 12.35 -16.46 -17.03
CA TRP A 204 11.26 -16.94 -17.86
C TRP A 204 9.95 -17.05 -17.07
N HIS A 205 9.97 -17.72 -15.91
CA HIS A 205 8.79 -17.86 -15.05
C HIS A 205 8.17 -16.51 -14.68
N LEU A 206 8.99 -15.57 -14.16
CA LEU A 206 8.48 -14.27 -13.74
C LEU A 206 8.01 -13.42 -14.93
N GLY A 207 8.68 -13.55 -16.10
CA GLY A 207 8.31 -12.88 -17.34
C GLY A 207 6.93 -13.32 -17.80
N VAL A 208 6.71 -14.62 -17.94
CA VAL A 208 5.42 -15.20 -18.38
C VAL A 208 4.29 -14.84 -17.40
N LEU A 209 4.53 -14.91 -16.09
CA LEU A 209 3.51 -14.53 -15.10
C LEU A 209 3.12 -13.06 -15.16
N LEU A 210 4.06 -12.20 -15.51
CA LEU A 210 3.79 -10.78 -15.67
C LEU A 210 3.05 -10.49 -16.98
N GLU A 211 3.46 -11.10 -18.08
CA GLU A 211 2.82 -10.97 -19.41
C GLU A 211 1.39 -11.50 -19.42
N SER A 212 1.13 -12.60 -18.72
CA SER A 212 -0.23 -13.15 -18.56
C SER A 212 -1.13 -12.34 -17.62
N GLY A 213 -0.61 -11.30 -16.94
CA GLY A 213 -1.35 -10.55 -15.93
C GLY A 213 -1.61 -11.31 -14.63
N THR A 214 -1.13 -12.55 -14.49
CA THR A 214 -1.26 -13.36 -13.27
C THR A 214 -0.49 -12.74 -12.11
N LEU A 215 0.59 -12.03 -12.40
CA LEU A 215 1.44 -11.37 -11.43
C LEU A 215 1.48 -9.86 -11.69
N THR A 216 1.42 -9.05 -10.62
CA THR A 216 1.62 -7.61 -10.74
C THR A 216 3.08 -7.24 -10.51
N TRP A 217 3.53 -6.12 -11.08
CA TRP A 217 4.90 -5.63 -10.92
C TRP A 217 5.28 -5.43 -9.44
N SER A 218 4.37 -4.89 -8.62
CA SER A 218 4.60 -4.72 -7.19
C SER A 218 4.77 -6.04 -6.45
N THR A 219 4.03 -7.08 -6.81
CA THR A 219 4.18 -8.42 -6.21
C THR A 219 5.47 -9.10 -6.70
N LEU A 220 5.81 -8.92 -7.98
CA LEU A 220 7.05 -9.42 -8.55
C LEU A 220 8.26 -8.85 -7.82
N THR A 221 8.39 -7.52 -7.76
CA THR A 221 9.56 -6.83 -7.19
C THR A 221 9.65 -6.96 -5.67
N GLY A 222 8.51 -6.85 -4.98
CA GLY A 222 8.46 -6.84 -3.50
C GLY A 222 8.53 -8.22 -2.87
N GLN A 223 8.14 -9.27 -3.57
CA GLN A 223 7.96 -10.58 -2.96
C GLN A 223 8.59 -11.72 -3.76
N ARG A 224 8.13 -11.95 -5.00
CA ARG A 224 8.47 -13.15 -5.78
C ARG A 224 9.95 -13.21 -6.16
N SER A 225 10.46 -12.17 -6.76
CA SER A 225 11.86 -12.08 -7.17
C SER A 225 12.80 -12.28 -5.98
N GLN A 226 12.54 -11.61 -4.85
CA GLN A 226 13.34 -11.73 -3.65
C GLN A 226 13.32 -13.15 -3.04
N ALA A 227 12.18 -13.83 -3.10
CA ALA A 227 12.05 -15.22 -2.64
C ALA A 227 12.88 -16.17 -3.51
N LEU A 228 12.79 -16.04 -4.84
CA LEU A 228 13.52 -16.88 -5.79
C LEU A 228 15.03 -16.59 -5.79
N LEU A 229 15.43 -15.34 -5.56
CA LEU A 229 16.86 -15.00 -5.36
C LEU A 229 17.42 -15.58 -4.04
N ARG A 230 16.61 -15.68 -2.98
CA ARG A 230 17.02 -16.40 -1.76
C ARG A 230 17.18 -17.89 -2.02
N PHE A 231 16.25 -18.48 -2.75
CA PHE A 231 16.34 -19.87 -3.18
C PHE A 231 17.60 -20.12 -4.01
N SER A 232 17.92 -19.26 -4.98
CA SER A 232 19.15 -19.34 -5.77
C SER A 232 20.42 -19.26 -4.89
N ARG A 233 20.44 -18.36 -3.90
CA ARG A 233 21.59 -18.25 -2.97
C ARG A 233 21.76 -19.47 -2.09
N TRP A 234 20.64 -20.08 -1.67
CA TRP A 234 20.68 -21.34 -0.94
C TRP A 234 21.23 -22.46 -1.81
N LEU A 235 20.73 -22.62 -3.04
CA LEU A 235 21.26 -23.61 -3.99
C LEU A 235 22.77 -23.43 -4.24
N ASP A 236 23.23 -22.20 -4.43
CA ASP A 236 24.64 -21.85 -4.63
C ASP A 236 25.53 -22.23 -3.43
N SER A 237 24.95 -22.43 -2.25
CA SER A 237 25.63 -22.88 -1.03
C SER A 237 25.74 -24.39 -0.87
N LEU A 238 25.05 -25.15 -1.72
CA LEU A 238 25.05 -26.62 -1.65
C LEU A 238 26.22 -27.22 -2.44
N PRO A 239 26.74 -28.38 -2.01
CA PRO A 239 27.74 -29.12 -2.78
C PRO A 239 27.23 -29.57 -4.16
N ASP A 240 25.99 -30.01 -4.23
CA ASP A 240 25.31 -30.41 -5.46
C ASP A 240 23.94 -29.70 -5.57
N PRO A 241 23.89 -28.52 -6.19
CA PRO A 241 22.63 -27.80 -6.40
C PRO A 241 21.64 -28.52 -7.32
N ALA A 242 22.13 -29.34 -8.25
CA ALA A 242 21.28 -30.06 -9.22
C ALA A 242 20.47 -31.16 -8.54
N ALA A 243 21.09 -31.97 -7.69
CA ALA A 243 20.40 -33.00 -6.91
C ALA A 243 19.31 -32.44 -6.00
N ALA A 244 19.50 -31.21 -5.48
CA ALA A 244 18.52 -30.56 -4.61
C ALA A 244 17.19 -30.25 -5.32
N VAL A 245 17.18 -30.22 -6.64
CA VAL A 245 16.01 -29.91 -7.47
C VAL A 245 15.44 -31.15 -8.14
N GLY A 246 16.33 -32.01 -8.69
CA GLY A 246 15.92 -33.09 -9.58
C GLY A 246 15.52 -34.39 -8.87
N ASP A 247 15.99 -34.67 -7.64
CA ASP A 247 15.74 -35.94 -6.95
C ASP A 247 14.40 -35.95 -6.18
N PRO A 248 13.36 -36.62 -6.70
CA PRO A 248 12.04 -36.69 -6.04
C PRO A 248 12.08 -37.34 -4.65
N GLN A 249 13.03 -38.28 -4.43
CA GLN A 249 13.13 -39.01 -3.15
C GLN A 249 13.69 -38.11 -2.06
N GLN A 250 14.54 -37.14 -2.41
CA GLN A 250 15.16 -36.19 -1.50
C GLN A 250 14.45 -34.84 -1.45
N ALA A 251 13.45 -34.60 -2.30
CA ALA A 251 12.77 -33.31 -2.40
C ALA A 251 12.24 -32.82 -1.04
N GLY A 252 11.74 -33.72 -0.18
CA GLY A 252 11.28 -33.38 1.18
C GLY A 252 12.42 -32.96 2.12
N VAL A 253 13.57 -33.58 2.01
CA VAL A 253 14.77 -33.27 2.80
C VAL A 253 15.31 -31.89 2.42
N PHE A 254 15.41 -31.63 1.11
CA PHE A 254 15.89 -30.35 0.59
C PHE A 254 14.90 -29.21 0.90
N ALA A 255 13.60 -29.45 0.76
CA ALA A 255 12.59 -28.45 1.12
C ALA A 255 12.63 -28.08 2.62
N ALA A 256 12.84 -29.09 3.50
CA ALA A 256 13.03 -28.85 4.93
C ALA A 256 14.35 -28.12 5.24
N ALA A 257 15.42 -28.43 4.51
CA ALA A 257 16.71 -27.75 4.64
C ALA A 257 16.61 -26.28 4.20
N PHE A 258 15.99 -26.01 3.05
CA PHE A 258 15.72 -24.64 2.61
C PHE A 258 14.88 -23.85 3.62
N ARG A 259 13.82 -24.47 4.16
CA ARG A 259 13.01 -23.83 5.19
C ARG A 259 13.85 -23.43 6.41
N ARG A 260 14.69 -24.31 6.94
CA ARG A 260 15.60 -24.00 8.06
C ARG A 260 16.53 -22.84 7.70
N TRP A 261 17.19 -22.92 6.55
CA TRP A 261 18.07 -21.87 6.05
C TRP A 261 17.35 -20.51 5.90
N ALA A 262 16.10 -20.52 5.39
CA ALA A 262 15.31 -19.32 5.20
C ALA A 262 14.77 -18.71 6.52
N CYS A 263 14.73 -19.47 7.61
CA CYS A 263 14.42 -18.97 8.94
C CYS A 263 15.56 -18.16 9.58
N GLU A 264 16.80 -18.36 9.13
CA GLU A 264 17.96 -17.69 9.69
C GLU A 264 17.99 -16.20 9.28
N PRO A 265 17.99 -15.24 10.25
CA PRO A 265 18.01 -13.81 9.94
C PRO A 265 19.22 -13.39 9.09
N ALA A 266 20.39 -14.00 9.28
CA ALA A 266 21.59 -13.73 8.53
C ALA A 266 21.42 -13.92 7.01
N ASN A 267 20.63 -14.92 6.61
CA ASN A 267 20.36 -15.24 5.20
C ASN A 267 19.40 -14.24 4.53
N ARG A 268 18.77 -13.37 5.32
CA ARG A 268 17.84 -12.31 4.87
C ARG A 268 18.42 -10.91 5.03
N SER A 269 19.49 -10.77 5.79
CA SER A 269 20.13 -9.48 6.04
C SER A 269 20.82 -8.97 4.78
N SER A 270 20.63 -7.69 4.46
CA SER A 270 21.54 -6.94 3.60
C SER A 270 22.73 -6.47 4.42
N ALA A 271 23.90 -6.41 3.82
CA ALA A 271 25.13 -5.98 4.49
C ALA A 271 24.91 -4.69 5.31
N GLY A 272 25.31 -4.71 6.58
CA GLY A 272 25.25 -3.55 7.48
C GLY A 272 23.95 -3.35 8.27
N ARG A 273 22.95 -4.24 8.13
CA ARG A 273 21.75 -4.20 8.98
C ARG A 273 21.76 -5.29 10.04
N PRO A 274 21.32 -4.97 11.27
CA PRO A 274 21.18 -6.01 12.30
C PRO A 274 20.15 -7.06 11.87
N PRO A 275 20.32 -8.32 12.27
CA PRO A 275 19.36 -9.38 11.97
C PRO A 275 18.00 -9.05 12.55
N ALA A 276 16.96 -9.19 11.73
CA ALA A 276 15.58 -9.06 12.16
C ALA A 276 14.96 -10.45 12.39
N VAL A 277 14.02 -10.56 13.31
CA VAL A 277 13.25 -11.79 13.49
C VAL A 277 12.50 -12.12 12.20
N VAL A 278 12.64 -13.37 11.73
CA VAL A 278 11.98 -13.84 10.52
C VAL A 278 10.62 -14.43 10.87
N SER A 279 9.54 -13.82 10.39
CA SER A 279 8.20 -14.36 10.61
C SER A 279 7.94 -15.60 9.74
N ALA A 280 7.16 -16.55 10.26
CA ALA A 280 6.74 -17.75 9.53
C ALA A 280 6.03 -17.41 8.20
N GLY A 281 5.27 -16.31 8.14
CA GLY A 281 4.62 -15.85 6.91
C GLY A 281 5.61 -15.51 5.80
N LYS A 282 6.76 -14.92 6.11
CA LYS A 282 7.82 -14.63 5.13
C LYS A 282 8.48 -15.90 4.60
N VAL A 283 8.71 -16.90 5.45
CA VAL A 283 9.26 -18.20 5.05
C VAL A 283 8.24 -18.97 4.20
N ASN A 284 6.96 -18.96 4.59
CA ASN A 284 5.90 -19.56 3.80
C ASN A 284 5.78 -18.94 2.40
N LEU A 285 6.00 -17.65 2.27
CA LEU A 285 6.03 -16.96 0.97
C LEU A 285 7.20 -17.44 0.10
N ASP A 286 8.37 -17.67 0.69
CA ASP A 286 9.51 -18.23 -0.04
C ASP A 286 9.21 -19.63 -0.55
N LEU A 287 8.71 -20.51 0.32
CA LEU A 287 8.32 -21.87 -0.06
C LEU A 287 7.24 -21.88 -1.14
N TRP A 288 6.26 -20.99 -1.04
CA TRP A 288 5.22 -20.86 -2.04
C TRP A 288 5.77 -20.36 -3.39
N SER A 289 6.74 -19.44 -3.37
CA SER A 289 7.35 -18.91 -4.59
C SER A 289 8.20 -19.98 -5.30
N VAL A 290 8.93 -20.80 -4.54
CA VAL A 290 9.72 -21.92 -5.07
C VAL A 290 8.80 -23.01 -5.64
N ALA A 291 7.76 -23.38 -4.88
CA ALA A 291 6.78 -24.35 -5.36
C ALA A 291 6.08 -23.88 -6.65
N GLY A 292 5.76 -22.58 -6.74
CA GLY A 292 5.17 -22.01 -7.95
C GLY A 292 6.12 -22.01 -9.16
N LEU A 293 7.43 -21.83 -8.94
CA LEU A 293 8.43 -22.00 -10.01
C LEU A 293 8.48 -23.47 -10.49
N MET A 294 8.51 -24.42 -9.56
CA MET A 294 8.54 -25.86 -9.90
C MET A 294 7.26 -26.31 -10.62
N ASP A 295 6.10 -25.86 -10.15
CA ASP A 295 4.80 -26.13 -10.76
C ASP A 295 4.73 -25.60 -12.20
N PHE A 296 5.19 -24.34 -12.40
CA PHE A 296 5.29 -23.74 -13.72
C PHE A 296 6.18 -24.56 -14.66
N LEU A 297 7.39 -24.93 -14.21
CA LEU A 297 8.34 -25.68 -15.04
C LEU A 297 7.86 -27.10 -15.34
N ALA A 298 7.23 -27.77 -14.38
CA ALA A 298 6.65 -29.10 -14.59
C ALA A 298 5.47 -29.05 -15.57
N GLY A 299 4.61 -28.02 -15.46
CA GLY A 299 3.46 -27.83 -16.36
C GLY A 299 3.85 -27.43 -17.78
N HIS A 300 4.99 -26.74 -17.97
CA HIS A 300 5.50 -26.28 -19.27
C HIS A 300 6.74 -27.07 -19.74
N ARG A 301 6.84 -28.33 -19.41
CA ARG A 301 8.06 -29.15 -19.60
C ARG A 301 8.63 -29.12 -21.03
N GLN A 302 7.79 -29.21 -22.04
CA GLN A 302 8.25 -29.19 -23.46
C GLN A 302 8.79 -27.82 -23.85
N GLU A 303 8.12 -26.76 -23.43
CA GLU A 303 8.52 -25.39 -23.67
C GLU A 303 9.79 -25.04 -22.86
N ALA A 304 9.88 -25.52 -21.61
CA ALA A 304 11.05 -25.37 -20.76
C ALA A 304 12.30 -25.99 -21.41
N ALA A 305 12.21 -27.17 -21.98
CA ALA A 305 13.32 -27.81 -22.69
C ALA A 305 13.78 -26.99 -23.90
N HIS A 306 12.87 -26.31 -24.59
CA HIS A 306 13.22 -25.42 -25.71
C HIS A 306 13.85 -24.11 -25.24
N VAL A 307 13.28 -23.45 -24.22
CA VAL A 307 13.71 -22.12 -23.74
C VAL A 307 14.96 -22.18 -22.88
N LEU A 308 15.07 -23.20 -22.01
CA LEU A 308 16.16 -23.29 -21.04
C LEU A 308 17.28 -24.23 -21.50
N GLY A 309 17.01 -25.11 -22.45
CA GLY A 309 17.88 -26.25 -22.80
C GLY A 309 17.94 -27.32 -21.70
N PRO A 310 18.76 -28.35 -21.86
CA PRO A 310 18.94 -29.43 -20.87
C PRO A 310 19.35 -28.85 -19.50
N SER A 311 18.62 -29.20 -18.47
CA SER A 311 18.80 -28.62 -17.14
C SER A 311 18.29 -29.55 -16.03
N PRO A 312 18.70 -29.35 -14.76
CA PRO A 312 18.17 -30.12 -13.64
C PRO A 312 16.64 -30.04 -13.48
N TRP A 313 15.98 -29.06 -14.12
CA TRP A 313 14.53 -28.92 -14.11
C TRP A 313 13.79 -30.02 -14.89
N ASP A 314 14.49 -30.74 -15.79
CA ASP A 314 13.90 -31.79 -16.62
C ASP A 314 13.43 -33.00 -15.78
N GLU A 315 14.01 -33.18 -14.59
CA GLU A 315 13.68 -34.23 -13.64
C GLU A 315 12.49 -33.87 -12.70
N LEU A 316 11.95 -32.66 -12.78
CA LEU A 316 10.80 -32.27 -11.97
C LEU A 316 9.57 -33.13 -12.28
N THR A 317 8.87 -33.49 -11.21
CA THR A 317 7.58 -34.18 -11.27
C THR A 317 6.48 -33.32 -10.65
N ASP A 318 5.23 -33.63 -10.92
CA ASP A 318 4.06 -32.94 -10.35
C ASP A 318 3.97 -33.07 -8.82
N ALA A 319 4.73 -33.98 -8.23
CA ALA A 319 4.81 -34.13 -6.77
C ALA A 319 5.66 -33.06 -6.08
N HIS A 320 6.68 -32.50 -6.76
CA HIS A 320 7.62 -31.54 -6.17
C HIS A 320 6.94 -30.30 -5.56
N PRO A 321 6.03 -29.58 -6.25
CA PRO A 321 5.36 -28.44 -5.67
C PRO A 321 4.62 -28.77 -4.37
N ALA A 322 3.92 -29.88 -4.33
CA ALA A 322 3.18 -30.33 -3.15
C ALA A 322 4.11 -30.65 -1.96
N ILE A 323 5.26 -31.31 -2.22
CA ILE A 323 6.26 -31.62 -1.21
C ILE A 323 6.82 -30.34 -0.58
N TRP A 324 7.16 -29.33 -1.38
CA TRP A 324 7.65 -28.06 -0.91
C TRP A 324 6.58 -27.29 -0.11
N LEU A 325 5.33 -27.30 -0.55
CA LEU A 325 4.22 -26.65 0.15
C LEU A 325 3.90 -27.29 1.51
N ARG A 326 4.15 -28.59 1.70
CA ARG A 326 3.98 -29.26 3.00
C ARG A 326 4.93 -28.73 4.07
N GLN A 327 6.05 -28.12 3.71
CA GLN A 327 6.99 -27.52 4.65
C GLN A 327 6.51 -26.20 5.26
N ARG A 328 5.38 -25.66 4.80
CA ARG A 328 4.83 -24.42 5.36
C ARG A 328 4.41 -24.62 6.82
N THR A 329 4.76 -23.68 7.64
CA THR A 329 4.30 -23.62 9.02
C THR A 329 2.88 -23.06 9.04
N ARG A 330 1.97 -23.68 9.79
CA ARG A 330 0.69 -23.05 10.12
C ARG A 330 1.00 -21.74 10.87
N THR A 331 0.76 -20.62 10.20
CA THR A 331 0.75 -19.35 10.91
C THR A 331 -0.49 -19.35 11.78
N ARG A 332 -0.33 -19.39 13.10
CA ARG A 332 -1.39 -18.90 13.98
C ARG A 332 -1.72 -17.50 13.48
N ARG A 333 -3.01 -17.15 13.39
CA ARG A 333 -3.38 -15.74 13.25
C ARG A 333 -2.55 -15.04 14.32
N CYS A 334 -1.65 -14.14 13.89
CA CYS A 334 -0.92 -13.30 14.83
C CYS A 334 -1.99 -12.74 15.77
N GLU A 335 -1.71 -12.79 17.08
CA GLU A 335 -2.46 -11.96 18.00
C GLU A 335 -2.57 -10.58 17.36
N PRO A 336 -3.76 -9.99 17.32
CA PRO A 336 -3.91 -8.66 16.79
C PRO A 336 -2.80 -7.83 17.41
N LEU A 337 -2.00 -7.14 16.58
CA LEU A 337 -1.09 -6.11 17.08
C LEU A 337 -1.87 -5.33 18.12
N ALA A 338 -1.27 -5.08 19.29
CA ALA A 338 -1.89 -4.28 20.33
C ALA A 338 -2.54 -3.05 19.66
N ASP A 339 -3.77 -2.74 19.98
CA ASP A 339 -4.57 -1.71 19.28
C ASP A 339 -3.80 -0.40 19.14
N GLU A 340 -3.00 -0.04 20.13
CA GLU A 340 -2.08 1.09 20.15
C GLU A 340 -1.11 1.13 18.96
N ALA A 341 -0.68 -0.04 18.44
CA ALA A 341 0.22 -0.10 17.30
C ALA A 341 -0.50 0.07 15.94
N ARG A 342 -1.82 -0.08 15.89
CA ARG A 342 -2.63 0.00 14.66
C ARG A 342 -3.18 1.37 14.37
N TYR A 343 -3.45 2.17 15.41
CA TYR A 343 -4.12 3.46 15.32
C TYR A 343 -3.18 4.61 15.67
N VAL A 344 -3.51 5.79 15.22
CA VAL A 344 -2.98 7.04 15.78
C VAL A 344 -4.02 7.49 16.80
N ASP A 345 -3.66 7.51 18.06
CA ASP A 345 -4.54 7.98 19.12
C ASP A 345 -4.82 9.48 19.04
N ASP A 346 -5.82 9.98 19.74
CA ASP A 346 -6.22 11.39 19.66
C ASP A 346 -5.13 12.31 20.20
N HIS A 347 -4.30 11.85 21.15
CA HIS A 347 -3.17 12.62 21.67
C HIS A 347 -2.08 12.83 20.61
N ALA A 348 -1.65 11.75 19.95
CA ALA A 348 -0.69 11.82 18.85
C ALA A 348 -1.27 12.60 17.66
N PHE A 349 -2.56 12.44 17.38
CA PHE A 349 -3.25 13.13 16.30
C PHE A 349 -3.26 14.65 16.52
N ALA A 350 -3.53 15.11 17.73
CA ALA A 350 -3.47 16.52 18.09
C ALA A 350 -2.05 17.11 17.90
N GLN A 351 -1.01 16.34 18.28
CA GLN A 351 0.39 16.75 18.04
C GLN A 351 0.71 16.84 16.54
N VAL A 352 0.30 15.85 15.74
CA VAL A 352 0.47 15.85 14.28
C VAL A 352 -0.16 17.12 13.70
N THR A 353 -1.41 17.42 14.06
CA THR A 353 -2.13 18.61 13.58
C THR A 353 -1.42 19.90 13.97
N ALA A 354 -0.99 20.03 15.22
CA ALA A 354 -0.26 21.21 15.70
C ALA A 354 1.09 21.41 14.99
N CYS A 355 1.75 20.32 14.56
CA CYS A 355 3.04 20.37 13.88
C CYS A 355 2.93 20.49 12.34
N LEU A 356 1.75 20.33 11.73
CA LEU A 356 1.59 20.41 10.27
C LEU A 356 2.18 21.69 9.65
N PRO A 357 1.99 22.90 10.22
CA PRO A 357 2.55 24.13 9.66
C PRO A 357 4.07 24.10 9.48
N VAL A 358 4.78 23.32 10.31
CA VAL A 358 6.25 23.14 10.20
C VAL A 358 6.68 22.63 8.83
N LEU A 359 5.87 21.78 8.21
CA LEU A 359 6.16 21.24 6.87
C LEU A 359 6.08 22.31 5.78
N GLY A 360 5.12 23.23 5.89
CA GLY A 360 4.91 24.29 4.89
C GLY A 360 5.81 25.52 5.08
N GLU A 361 6.31 25.75 6.29
CA GLU A 361 7.15 26.89 6.62
C GLU A 361 8.49 26.84 5.86
N PRO A 362 8.97 27.95 5.29
CA PRO A 362 10.30 28.03 4.69
C PRO A 362 11.40 27.53 5.63
N ALA A 363 12.47 26.93 5.09
CA ALA A 363 13.59 26.40 5.86
C ALA A 363 14.34 27.45 6.71
N THR A 364 14.18 28.73 6.35
CA THR A 364 14.74 29.87 7.11
C THR A 364 13.82 30.34 8.23
N GLY A 365 12.58 29.89 8.27
CA GLY A 365 11.57 30.24 9.27
C GLY A 365 11.50 29.22 10.40
N THR A 366 10.75 29.59 11.44
CA THR A 366 10.46 28.72 12.59
C THR A 366 8.98 28.79 12.94
N VAL A 367 8.45 27.68 13.43
CA VAL A 367 7.05 27.57 13.89
C VAL A 367 7.03 27.29 15.38
N THR A 368 6.27 28.09 16.12
CA THR A 368 5.99 27.82 17.54
C THR A 368 4.81 26.83 17.63
N VAL A 369 5.08 25.63 18.11
CA VAL A 369 4.10 24.57 18.28
C VAL A 369 3.76 24.40 19.74
N THR A 370 2.47 24.52 20.09
CA THR A 370 1.96 24.25 21.45
C THR A 370 1.10 23.00 21.40
N SER A 371 1.48 22.00 22.17
CA SER A 371 0.74 20.74 22.28
C SER A 371 0.96 20.10 23.65
N GLY A 372 -0.10 19.57 24.26
CA GLY A 372 -0.02 18.90 25.56
C GLY A 372 0.53 19.78 26.71
N GLY A 373 0.31 21.09 26.64
CA GLY A 373 0.82 22.05 27.64
C GLY A 373 2.30 22.40 27.48
N SER A 374 3.01 21.85 26.49
CA SER A 374 4.39 22.22 26.15
C SER A 374 4.46 23.06 24.88
N THR A 375 5.34 24.07 24.87
CA THR A 375 5.59 24.93 23.71
C THR A 375 7.01 24.68 23.20
N ARG A 376 7.14 24.42 21.90
CA ARG A 376 8.41 24.16 21.22
C ARG A 376 8.52 25.02 19.97
N VAL A 377 9.73 25.42 19.64
CA VAL A 377 10.03 26.12 18.38
C VAL A 377 10.72 25.14 17.44
N LEU A 378 10.14 24.91 16.29
CA LEU A 378 10.64 23.96 15.30
C LEU A 378 11.03 24.68 14.00
N PRO A 379 12.12 24.28 13.31
CA PRO A 379 12.53 24.86 12.04
C PRO A 379 11.59 24.44 10.93
N GLY A 380 11.26 25.35 10.03
CA GLY A 380 10.49 25.06 8.82
C GLY A 380 11.16 24.02 7.92
N GLN A 381 10.36 23.27 7.16
CA GLN A 381 10.83 22.19 6.29
C GLN A 381 10.74 22.52 4.78
N ASP A 382 10.18 23.66 4.42
CA ASP A 382 9.98 24.10 3.02
C ASP A 382 9.36 23.01 2.15
N ASP A 383 8.41 22.25 2.69
CA ASP A 383 7.71 21.17 1.99
C ASP A 383 6.18 21.26 2.09
N PRO A 384 5.56 22.32 1.52
CA PRO A 384 4.11 22.47 1.53
C PRO A 384 3.38 21.32 0.80
N GLN A 385 4.04 20.67 -0.16
CA GLN A 385 3.49 19.51 -0.83
C GLN A 385 3.36 18.30 0.12
N LEU A 386 4.39 18.03 0.94
CA LEU A 386 4.34 16.95 1.94
C LEU A 386 3.24 17.21 2.97
N MET A 387 3.06 18.46 3.40
CA MET A 387 1.98 18.87 4.29
C MET A 387 0.61 18.50 3.71
N ARG A 388 0.35 18.89 2.46
CA ARG A 388 -0.93 18.61 1.79
C ARG A 388 -1.12 17.12 1.51
N MET A 389 -0.05 16.36 1.19
CA MET A 389 -0.10 14.90 1.06
C MET A 389 -0.54 14.23 2.36
N LEU A 390 0.04 14.66 3.49
CA LEU A 390 -0.31 14.12 4.80
C LEU A 390 -1.74 14.48 5.19
N LEU A 391 -2.15 15.74 4.99
CA LEU A 391 -3.53 16.19 5.20
C LEU A 391 -4.53 15.37 4.38
N LEU A 392 -4.30 15.24 3.07
CA LEU A 392 -5.17 14.47 2.21
C LEU A 392 -5.25 12.99 2.62
N GLN A 393 -4.15 12.41 3.10
CA GLN A 393 -4.14 11.04 3.61
C GLN A 393 -4.96 10.90 4.89
N ILE A 394 -4.84 11.84 5.81
CA ILE A 394 -5.60 11.88 7.06
C ILE A 394 -7.10 12.05 6.77
N LEU A 395 -7.47 13.03 5.95
CA LEU A 395 -8.85 13.36 5.64
C LEU A 395 -9.58 12.23 4.91
N THR A 396 -8.90 11.55 3.98
CA THR A 396 -9.52 10.54 3.12
C THR A 396 -9.29 9.09 3.55
N GLY A 397 -8.31 8.82 4.41
CA GLY A 397 -7.89 7.46 4.77
C GLY A 397 -7.33 6.64 3.59
N ARG A 398 -6.88 7.29 2.51
CA ARG A 398 -6.31 6.58 1.35
C ARG A 398 -4.95 5.98 1.66
N ARG A 399 -4.57 4.94 0.88
CA ARG A 399 -3.22 4.34 1.02
C ARG A 399 -2.17 5.34 0.54
N ALA A 400 -0.97 5.29 1.12
CA ALA A 400 0.14 6.16 0.69
C ALA A 400 0.40 6.09 -0.82
N SER A 401 0.32 4.91 -1.42
CA SER A 401 0.46 4.74 -2.87
C SER A 401 -0.66 5.42 -3.67
N GLU A 402 -1.88 5.45 -3.15
CA GLU A 402 -3.04 6.10 -3.77
C GLU A 402 -2.89 7.63 -3.72
N ILE A 403 -2.34 8.16 -2.62
CA ILE A 403 -1.99 9.58 -2.50
C ILE A 403 -0.85 9.95 -3.46
N CYS A 404 0.24 9.18 -3.46
CA CYS A 404 1.39 9.44 -4.33
C CYS A 404 1.06 9.41 -5.83
N LEU A 405 0.11 8.57 -6.24
CA LEU A 405 -0.33 8.39 -7.62
C LEU A 405 -1.60 9.17 -7.96
N CYS A 406 -2.03 10.09 -7.07
CA CYS A 406 -3.21 10.89 -7.29
C CYS A 406 -3.10 11.69 -8.59
N PRO A 407 -4.05 11.58 -9.54
CA PRO A 407 -4.03 12.37 -10.76
C PRO A 407 -4.23 13.86 -10.45
N PHE A 408 -3.70 14.74 -11.30
CA PHE A 408 -3.87 16.18 -11.13
C PHE A 408 -5.35 16.58 -11.17
N ASP A 409 -6.10 16.06 -12.17
CA ASP A 409 -7.54 16.29 -12.31
C ASP A 409 -8.32 15.25 -11.52
N CYS A 410 -8.22 15.31 -10.20
CA CYS A 410 -8.84 14.33 -9.30
C CYS A 410 -10.21 14.75 -8.76
N LEU A 411 -10.66 15.98 -8.98
CA LEU A 411 -11.94 16.49 -8.53
C LEU A 411 -12.97 16.51 -9.66
N SER A 412 -14.18 16.15 -9.35
CA SER A 412 -15.37 16.35 -10.22
C SER A 412 -16.57 16.78 -9.39
N PRO A 413 -17.51 17.57 -9.96
CA PRO A 413 -18.70 17.97 -9.25
C PRO A 413 -19.51 16.76 -8.77
N ALA A 414 -20.14 16.86 -7.61
CA ALA A 414 -21.16 15.92 -7.19
C ALA A 414 -22.42 16.17 -8.02
N THR A 415 -22.80 15.24 -8.88
CA THR A 415 -23.93 15.38 -9.82
C THR A 415 -25.32 15.24 -9.19
N ASP A 416 -25.42 14.81 -7.93
CA ASP A 416 -26.70 14.68 -7.23
C ASP A 416 -27.12 16.01 -6.61
N SER A 417 -28.05 16.69 -7.27
CA SER A 417 -28.65 17.96 -6.82
C SER A 417 -29.29 17.90 -5.43
N ALA A 418 -29.63 16.72 -4.93
CA ALA A 418 -30.19 16.55 -3.58
C ALA A 418 -29.15 16.71 -2.46
N ILE A 419 -27.87 16.45 -2.73
CA ILE A 419 -26.79 16.58 -1.74
C ILE A 419 -26.34 18.05 -1.63
N ASN A 420 -26.38 18.80 -2.74
CA ASN A 420 -25.97 20.20 -2.78
C ASN A 420 -27.02 21.18 -2.21
N ALA A 421 -28.24 20.71 -1.98
CA ALA A 421 -29.36 21.57 -1.54
C ALA A 421 -29.52 21.65 -0.02
N ALA A 422 -28.88 20.77 0.75
CA ALA A 422 -29.19 20.63 2.17
C ALA A 422 -28.38 21.53 3.10
N GLU A 423 -27.12 21.83 2.83
CA GLU A 423 -26.27 22.65 3.75
C GLU A 423 -25.01 23.17 3.04
N GLY A 424 -25.01 24.20 2.27
CA GLY A 424 -23.91 25.13 1.97
C GLY A 424 -22.46 24.61 1.79
N ASP A 425 -22.16 23.37 2.06
CA ASP A 425 -20.85 22.77 1.99
C ASP A 425 -20.61 22.17 0.60
N ALA A 426 -19.57 22.63 -0.07
CA ALA A 426 -19.16 22.13 -1.38
C ALA A 426 -18.70 20.67 -1.26
N VAL A 427 -19.57 19.73 -1.67
CA VAL A 427 -19.25 18.32 -1.77
C VAL A 427 -18.80 18.02 -3.19
N ALA A 428 -17.61 17.40 -3.33
CA ALA A 428 -17.09 16.98 -4.61
C ALA A 428 -16.83 15.46 -4.62
N ARG A 429 -16.66 14.90 -5.82
CA ARG A 429 -16.15 13.54 -5.99
C ARG A 429 -14.63 13.60 -6.15
N PHE A 430 -13.92 12.92 -5.29
CA PHE A 430 -12.47 12.75 -5.37
C PHE A 430 -12.14 11.42 -6.02
N ARG A 431 -11.46 11.47 -7.16
CA ARG A 431 -10.96 10.32 -7.90
C ARG A 431 -9.52 10.01 -7.48
N TYR A 432 -9.27 8.78 -7.05
CA TYR A 432 -7.95 8.32 -6.65
C TYR A 432 -7.54 7.07 -7.43
N GLY A 433 -6.22 6.84 -7.57
CA GLY A 433 -5.69 5.66 -8.24
C GLY A 433 -5.79 4.43 -7.35
N GLN A 434 -6.83 3.61 -7.52
CA GLN A 434 -6.95 2.32 -6.83
C GLN A 434 -5.78 1.42 -7.24
N SER A 435 -4.92 1.05 -6.29
CA SER A 435 -3.69 0.31 -6.58
C SER A 435 -3.79 -1.21 -6.46
N LYS A 436 -4.89 -1.74 -5.92
CA LYS A 436 -5.01 -3.18 -5.62
C LYS A 436 -6.20 -3.90 -6.23
N ILE A 437 -7.22 -3.20 -6.70
CA ILE A 437 -8.48 -3.81 -7.15
C ILE A 437 -8.97 -3.04 -8.38
N ASP A 438 -8.92 -3.66 -9.54
CA ASP A 438 -9.27 -3.01 -10.81
C ASP A 438 -10.79 -2.73 -10.97
N ALA A 439 -11.64 -3.43 -10.23
CA ALA A 439 -13.11 -3.32 -10.31
C ALA A 439 -13.75 -2.51 -9.16
N ALA A 440 -12.98 -1.97 -8.21
CA ALA A 440 -13.54 -1.21 -7.11
C ALA A 440 -13.78 0.26 -7.48
N PRO A 441 -14.73 0.95 -6.83
CA PRO A 441 -14.94 2.38 -7.04
C PRO A 441 -13.64 3.13 -6.81
N ASP A 442 -13.26 3.96 -7.76
CA ASP A 442 -12.08 4.81 -7.71
C ASP A 442 -12.40 6.25 -7.30
N THR A 443 -13.64 6.48 -6.85
CA THR A 443 -14.15 7.78 -6.42
C THR A 443 -14.81 7.68 -5.05
N ILE A 444 -14.60 8.73 -4.23
CA ILE A 444 -15.29 8.94 -2.97
C ILE A 444 -15.85 10.37 -2.91
N PHE A 445 -16.87 10.59 -2.12
CA PHE A 445 -17.31 11.94 -1.76
C PHE A 445 -16.34 12.55 -0.73
N VAL A 446 -16.04 13.82 -0.89
CA VAL A 446 -15.19 14.60 -0.01
C VAL A 446 -15.84 15.93 0.34
N ASP A 447 -15.49 16.44 1.53
CA ASP A 447 -15.94 17.69 2.08
C ASP A 447 -15.19 18.91 1.51
N ALA A 448 -15.64 20.10 1.87
CA ALA A 448 -15.07 21.38 1.43
C ALA A 448 -13.59 21.52 1.87
N GLU A 449 -13.21 21.01 3.05
CA GLU A 449 -11.85 21.08 3.54
C GLU A 449 -10.91 20.26 2.65
N THR A 450 -11.30 19.04 2.29
CA THR A 450 -10.54 18.17 1.37
C THR A 450 -10.42 18.81 -0.02
N VAL A 451 -11.48 19.44 -0.51
CA VAL A 451 -11.49 20.17 -1.80
C VAL A 451 -10.48 21.30 -1.75
N ALA A 452 -10.50 22.13 -0.69
CA ALA A 452 -9.59 23.25 -0.54
C ALA A 452 -8.12 22.84 -0.55
N VAL A 453 -7.76 21.74 0.14
CA VAL A 453 -6.38 21.18 0.14
C VAL A 453 -5.95 20.79 -1.26
N ILE A 454 -6.83 20.16 -2.05
CA ILE A 454 -6.53 19.74 -3.41
C ILE A 454 -6.37 20.92 -4.35
N GLU A 455 -7.29 21.90 -4.30
CA GLU A 455 -7.25 23.10 -5.14
C GLU A 455 -6.02 23.95 -4.85
N GLU A 456 -5.65 24.11 -3.59
CA GLU A 456 -4.43 24.81 -3.18
C GLU A 456 -3.18 24.13 -3.74
N GLN A 457 -3.13 22.78 -3.70
CA GLN A 457 -2.04 22.03 -4.31
C GLN A 457 -1.99 22.20 -5.85
N GLN A 458 -3.15 22.17 -6.50
CA GLN A 458 -3.22 22.41 -7.96
C GLN A 458 -2.76 23.82 -8.32
N GLN A 459 -3.17 24.83 -7.56
CA GLN A 459 -2.76 26.21 -7.79
C GLN A 459 -1.24 26.39 -7.59
N TRP A 460 -0.69 25.81 -6.53
CA TRP A 460 0.75 25.82 -6.27
C TRP A 460 1.55 25.17 -7.41
N LEU A 461 1.06 24.05 -7.95
CA LEU A 461 1.70 23.39 -9.09
C LEU A 461 1.63 24.19 -10.39
N ARG A 462 0.49 24.81 -10.67
CA ARG A 462 0.34 25.69 -11.85
C ARG A 462 1.33 26.85 -11.81
N GLY A 463 1.53 27.44 -10.63
CA GLY A 463 2.53 28.49 -10.43
C GLY A 463 3.97 27.98 -10.60
N ARG A 464 4.27 26.76 -10.16
CA ARG A 464 5.62 26.16 -10.23
C ARG A 464 5.98 25.63 -11.63
N PHE A 465 5.00 25.16 -12.39
CA PHE A 465 5.17 24.54 -13.72
C PHE A 465 4.22 25.20 -14.75
N PRO A 466 4.39 26.49 -15.06
CA PRO A 466 3.48 27.20 -15.94
C PRO A 466 3.44 26.58 -17.34
N GLY A 467 2.22 26.38 -17.87
CA GLY A 467 2.00 25.86 -19.23
C GLY A 467 2.36 24.38 -19.45
N ARG A 468 2.63 23.64 -18.38
CA ARG A 468 2.91 22.20 -18.49
C ARG A 468 1.68 21.36 -18.23
N ASP A 469 1.61 20.22 -18.94
CA ASP A 469 0.68 19.15 -18.61
C ASP A 469 1.15 18.44 -17.33
N LEU A 470 0.25 18.34 -16.35
CA LEU A 470 0.52 17.81 -15.01
C LEU A 470 -0.26 16.51 -14.81
N PRO A 471 0.38 15.34 -14.98
CA PRO A 471 -0.33 14.07 -14.81
C PRO A 471 -0.65 13.72 -13.36
N TYR A 472 0.11 14.26 -12.38
CA TYR A 472 -0.02 13.94 -10.96
C TYR A 472 -0.22 15.17 -10.09
N LEU A 473 -1.08 15.04 -9.08
CA LEU A 473 -1.28 16.06 -8.05
C LEU A 473 -0.03 16.26 -7.16
N PHE A 474 0.76 15.20 -6.99
CA PHE A 474 1.98 15.23 -6.18
C PHE A 474 3.19 14.74 -6.98
N PRO A 475 3.80 15.58 -7.82
CA PRO A 475 5.00 15.22 -8.54
C PRO A 475 6.22 15.12 -7.63
N GLN A 476 7.19 14.30 -8.00
CA GLN A 476 8.47 14.20 -7.31
C GLN A 476 9.21 15.56 -7.34
N ARG A 477 9.77 15.97 -6.19
CA ARG A 477 10.39 17.32 -6.02
C ARG A 477 11.71 17.49 -6.77
N SER A 478 12.50 16.43 -6.90
CA SER A 478 13.83 16.46 -7.50
C SER A 478 13.92 15.53 -8.71
N ALA A 479 14.83 15.82 -9.62
CA ALA A 479 15.07 15.02 -10.82
C ALA A 479 13.79 14.81 -11.68
N ASN A 480 12.95 15.84 -11.79
CA ASN A 480 11.64 15.81 -12.40
C ASN A 480 11.29 17.17 -13.04
N ALA A 481 12.14 17.68 -13.91
CA ALA A 481 11.98 19.00 -14.55
C ALA A 481 10.66 19.14 -15.33
N HIS A 482 10.07 18.04 -15.74
CA HIS A 482 8.82 18.01 -16.52
C HIS A 482 7.58 17.70 -15.66
N ALA A 483 7.71 17.56 -14.34
CA ALA A 483 6.63 17.14 -13.42
C ALA A 483 5.94 15.81 -13.80
N ALA A 484 6.56 15.02 -14.67
CA ALA A 484 5.99 13.78 -15.23
C ALA A 484 6.09 12.56 -14.28
N LYS A 485 6.87 12.66 -13.19
CA LYS A 485 7.09 11.55 -12.25
C LYS A 485 6.29 11.79 -10.98
N PRO A 486 5.52 10.81 -10.49
CA PRO A 486 4.79 10.94 -9.23
C PRO A 486 5.75 10.94 -8.03
N TYR A 487 5.29 11.42 -6.90
CA TYR A 487 6.00 11.29 -5.62
C TYR A 487 6.19 9.81 -5.27
N GLY A 488 7.42 9.42 -4.95
CA GLY A 488 7.72 8.01 -4.67
C GLY A 488 7.22 7.60 -3.29
N ASN A 489 6.52 6.48 -3.19
CA ASN A 489 5.99 5.96 -1.92
C ASN A 489 7.08 5.78 -0.84
N THR A 490 8.28 5.31 -1.23
CA THR A 490 9.43 5.18 -0.32
C THR A 490 9.93 6.56 0.16
N ASN A 491 9.94 7.55 -0.72
CA ASN A 491 10.34 8.92 -0.36
C ASN A 491 9.31 9.55 0.58
N TYR A 492 8.02 9.30 0.35
CA TYR A 492 6.95 9.75 1.24
C TYR A 492 7.12 9.17 2.65
N GLY A 493 7.30 7.85 2.75
CA GLY A 493 7.56 7.19 4.05
C GLY A 493 8.81 7.70 4.76
N ARG A 494 9.89 7.99 4.00
CA ARG A 494 11.13 8.57 4.56
C ARG A 494 10.90 9.99 5.06
N ALA A 495 10.20 10.83 4.30
CA ALA A 495 9.89 12.20 4.69
C ALA A 495 9.02 12.25 5.95
N LEU A 496 8.02 11.37 6.05
CA LEU A 496 7.21 11.23 7.26
C LEU A 496 8.00 10.71 8.48
N ALA A 497 8.99 9.83 8.28
CA ALA A 497 9.89 9.41 9.35
C ALA A 497 10.70 10.58 9.90
N LEU A 498 11.33 11.36 9.01
CA LEU A 498 12.08 12.55 9.39
C LEU A 498 11.19 13.60 10.11
N PHE A 499 9.97 13.78 9.63
CA PHE A 499 9.02 14.66 10.28
C PHE A 499 8.61 14.14 11.68
N SER A 500 8.37 12.83 11.83
CA SER A 500 8.08 12.24 13.14
C SER A 500 9.20 12.46 14.15
N ASP A 501 10.46 12.28 13.69
CA ASP A 501 11.65 12.46 14.53
C ASP A 501 11.85 13.93 14.91
N LEU A 502 11.63 14.86 13.97
CA LEU A 502 11.71 16.29 14.21
C LEU A 502 10.63 16.76 15.20
N ALA A 503 9.39 16.36 14.94
CA ALA A 503 8.23 16.76 15.73
C ALA A 503 8.10 15.99 17.06
N GLN A 504 8.90 14.92 17.27
CA GLN A 504 8.89 14.07 18.46
C GLN A 504 7.47 13.65 18.88
N ILE A 505 6.69 13.17 17.91
CA ILE A 505 5.30 12.74 18.12
C ILE A 505 5.27 11.53 19.06
N THR A 506 4.43 11.61 20.10
CA THR A 506 4.24 10.52 21.07
C THR A 506 2.77 10.15 21.20
N ASP A 507 2.49 8.90 21.58
CA ASP A 507 1.15 8.46 21.98
C ASP A 507 0.80 8.91 23.41
N ALA A 508 -0.42 8.59 23.87
CA ALA A 508 -0.87 8.93 25.22
C ALA A 508 -0.04 8.27 26.33
N ALA A 509 0.67 7.17 26.03
CA ALA A 509 1.58 6.49 26.94
C ALA A 509 3.01 7.05 26.90
N GLY A 510 3.29 8.01 26.01
CA GLY A 510 4.61 8.62 25.82
C GLY A 510 5.54 7.87 24.88
N HIS A 511 5.07 6.83 24.19
CA HIS A 511 5.89 6.10 23.22
C HIS A 511 5.98 6.85 21.87
N PRO A 512 7.15 6.83 21.18
CA PRO A 512 7.31 7.49 19.90
C PRO A 512 6.39 6.92 18.81
N VAL A 513 5.65 7.79 18.13
CA VAL A 513 4.77 7.43 17.02
C VAL A 513 5.48 7.65 15.68
N LYS A 514 5.66 6.58 14.90
CA LYS A 514 6.25 6.66 13.55
C LYS A 514 5.17 6.89 12.50
N LEU A 515 5.11 8.10 11.94
CA LEU A 515 4.15 8.45 10.88
C LEU A 515 4.45 7.74 9.55
N SER A 516 5.66 7.23 9.36
CA SER A 516 6.01 6.38 8.20
C SER A 516 5.19 5.09 8.11
N HIS A 517 4.57 4.66 9.20
CA HIS A 517 3.59 3.57 9.20
C HIS A 517 2.22 4.08 8.74
N THR A 518 2.14 4.55 7.52
CA THR A 518 1.01 5.28 6.93
C THR A 518 -0.34 4.54 6.96
N HIS A 519 -0.33 3.21 7.09
CA HIS A 519 -1.56 2.43 7.27
C HIS A 519 -2.33 2.80 8.54
N ARG A 520 -1.66 3.35 9.56
CA ARG A 520 -2.30 3.79 10.80
C ARG A 520 -3.34 4.89 10.56
N PHE A 521 -3.07 5.85 9.66
CA PHE A 521 -4.04 6.89 9.29
C PHE A 521 -5.32 6.30 8.70
N ARG A 522 -5.15 5.29 7.83
CA ARG A 522 -6.29 4.58 7.25
C ARG A 522 -7.10 3.82 8.31
N HIS A 523 -6.44 3.11 9.21
CA HIS A 523 -7.11 2.42 10.31
C HIS A 523 -7.85 3.41 11.19
N THR A 524 -7.21 4.50 11.61
CA THR A 524 -7.84 5.55 12.43
C THR A 524 -9.09 6.14 11.75
N LYS A 525 -9.00 6.55 10.48
CA LYS A 525 -10.15 7.14 9.75
C LYS A 525 -11.32 6.17 9.66
N PHE A 526 -11.07 4.92 9.28
CA PHE A 526 -12.17 3.96 9.08
C PHE A 526 -12.75 3.44 10.40
N THR A 527 -11.96 3.33 11.44
CA THR A 527 -12.48 3.03 12.79
C THR A 527 -13.38 4.17 13.26
N LYS A 528 -12.94 5.42 13.13
CA LYS A 528 -13.79 6.58 13.50
C LYS A 528 -15.09 6.61 12.69
N LEU A 529 -15.06 6.32 11.38
CA LEU A 529 -16.27 6.21 10.56
C LEU A 529 -17.19 5.07 11.01
N ALA A 530 -16.63 3.92 11.40
CA ALA A 530 -17.39 2.81 11.95
C ALA A 530 -18.03 3.17 13.33
N GLU A 531 -17.27 3.84 14.20
CA GLU A 531 -17.74 4.34 15.51
C GLU A 531 -18.88 5.36 15.35
N MET A 532 -18.82 6.21 14.32
CA MET A 532 -19.90 7.13 13.95
C MET A 532 -21.14 6.44 13.38
N GLY A 533 -21.14 5.12 13.26
CA GLY A 533 -22.30 4.34 12.82
C GLY A 533 -22.40 4.10 11.32
N LEU A 534 -21.34 4.36 10.54
CA LEU A 534 -21.37 4.11 9.10
C LEU A 534 -21.60 2.61 8.82
N PRO A 535 -22.63 2.23 8.02
CA PRO A 535 -22.90 0.82 7.72
C PRO A 535 -21.72 0.12 7.05
N VAL A 536 -21.50 -1.17 7.38
CA VAL A 536 -20.32 -1.94 6.89
C VAL A 536 -20.19 -1.94 5.38
N HIS A 537 -21.29 -2.06 4.64
CA HIS A 537 -21.27 -2.05 3.17
C HIS A 537 -20.89 -0.68 2.60
N VAL A 538 -21.27 0.42 3.25
CA VAL A 538 -20.86 1.78 2.89
C VAL A 538 -19.38 1.97 3.22
N LEU A 539 -18.96 1.54 4.41
CA LEU A 539 -17.56 1.56 4.82
C LEU A 539 -16.67 0.74 3.87
N GLN A 540 -17.15 -0.45 3.46
CA GLN A 540 -16.46 -1.30 2.47
C GLN A 540 -16.25 -0.56 1.14
N ARG A 541 -17.31 0.06 0.63
CA ARG A 541 -17.27 0.83 -0.62
C ARG A 541 -16.36 2.04 -0.49
N TYR A 542 -16.49 2.81 0.58
CA TYR A 542 -15.64 3.98 0.85
C TYR A 542 -14.17 3.58 1.00
N ALA A 543 -13.87 2.49 1.69
CA ALA A 543 -12.53 1.99 1.86
C ALA A 543 -11.94 1.34 0.57
N GLY A 544 -12.76 0.96 -0.39
CA GLY A 544 -12.36 0.19 -1.57
C GLY A 544 -11.88 -1.21 -1.19
N HIS A 545 -12.64 -1.91 -0.34
CA HIS A 545 -12.34 -3.29 0.06
C HIS A 545 -13.07 -4.29 -0.84
N SER A 546 -12.38 -5.32 -1.30
CA SER A 546 -12.95 -6.38 -2.14
C SER A 546 -13.92 -7.28 -1.39
N THR A 547 -13.72 -7.44 -0.08
CA THR A 547 -14.56 -8.32 0.74
C THR A 547 -15.02 -7.62 2.02
N PRO A 548 -16.22 -7.93 2.54
CA PRO A 548 -16.70 -7.43 3.82
C PRO A 548 -15.76 -7.76 4.99
N ALA A 549 -15.11 -8.93 4.96
CA ALA A 549 -14.15 -9.36 5.98
C ALA A 549 -13.01 -8.36 6.21
N MET A 550 -12.59 -7.62 5.16
CA MET A 550 -11.58 -6.58 5.29
C MET A 550 -12.09 -5.34 6.05
N SER A 551 -13.40 -5.07 6.02
CA SER A 551 -14.02 -3.95 6.73
C SER A 551 -14.41 -4.32 8.17
N MET A 552 -14.63 -5.62 8.44
CA MET A 552 -14.99 -6.10 9.77
C MET A 552 -13.93 -5.80 10.83
N HIS A 553 -12.66 -5.70 10.43
CA HIS A 553 -11.60 -5.30 11.37
C HIS A 553 -11.80 -3.92 12.00
N TYR A 554 -12.50 -3.01 11.32
CA TYR A 554 -12.81 -1.67 11.84
C TYR A 554 -14.07 -1.66 12.70
N VAL A 555 -14.93 -2.66 12.52
CA VAL A 555 -16.19 -2.82 13.25
C VAL A 555 -15.98 -3.58 14.57
N ALA A 556 -14.95 -4.42 14.64
CA ALA A 556 -14.66 -5.22 15.84
C ALA A 556 -14.51 -4.37 17.12
N ARG A 557 -13.93 -3.16 17.01
CA ARG A 557 -13.83 -2.22 18.12
C ARG A 557 -15.19 -1.61 18.51
N ARG A 558 -16.11 -1.49 17.56
CA ARG A 558 -17.50 -1.12 17.81
C ARG A 558 -18.21 -2.19 18.62
N ASP A 559 -17.88 -3.46 18.38
CA ASP A 559 -18.50 -4.57 19.10
C ASP A 559 -18.13 -4.57 20.59
N GLU A 560 -16.90 -4.21 20.95
CA GLU A 560 -16.50 -4.02 22.37
C GLU A 560 -17.24 -2.85 23.03
N HIS A 561 -17.39 -1.71 22.34
CA HIS A 561 -18.18 -0.59 22.82
C HIS A 561 -19.67 -0.92 22.84
N ALA A 562 -20.17 -1.67 21.84
CA ALA A 562 -21.55 -2.14 21.79
C ALA A 562 -21.82 -3.13 22.93
N GLU A 563 -20.89 -4.03 23.24
CA GLU A 563 -20.96 -4.93 24.38
C GLU A 563 -21.04 -4.15 25.70
N GLN A 564 -20.13 -3.18 25.90
CA GLN A 564 -20.14 -2.32 27.10
C GLN A 564 -21.44 -1.51 27.19
N ALA A 565 -21.92 -0.93 26.10
CA ALA A 565 -23.18 -0.23 26.03
C ALA A 565 -24.37 -1.17 26.30
N PHE A 566 -24.35 -2.37 25.73
CA PHE A 566 -25.36 -3.40 25.96
C PHE A 566 -25.39 -3.82 27.45
N LEU A 567 -24.25 -4.05 28.07
CA LEU A 567 -24.15 -4.40 29.50
C LEU A 567 -24.58 -3.23 30.39
N ALA A 568 -24.29 -2.00 30.01
CA ALA A 568 -24.66 -0.81 30.75
C ALA A 568 -26.16 -0.45 30.59
N THR A 569 -26.85 -0.93 29.55
CA THR A 569 -28.26 -0.66 29.33
C THR A 569 -29.12 -1.37 30.35
N ARG A 570 -30.08 -0.65 30.94
CA ARG A 570 -31.05 -1.22 31.89
C ARG A 570 -31.98 -2.20 31.18
N LYS A 571 -32.07 -3.43 31.70
CA LYS A 571 -32.91 -4.50 31.18
C LYS A 571 -33.99 -4.88 32.14
N PHE A 572 -35.14 -5.31 31.62
CA PHE A 572 -36.35 -5.64 32.38
C PHE A 572 -36.87 -7.01 31.94
N LYS A 573 -37.29 -7.83 32.90
CA LYS A 573 -38.06 -9.05 32.67
C LYS A 573 -39.50 -8.74 32.28
N ALA A 574 -40.23 -9.75 31.83
CA ALA A 574 -41.63 -9.61 31.45
C ALA A 574 -42.55 -9.15 32.63
N ASP A 575 -42.13 -9.40 33.87
CA ASP A 575 -42.83 -8.95 35.08
C ASP A 575 -42.49 -7.49 35.48
N GLY A 576 -41.63 -6.79 34.72
CA GLY A 576 -41.16 -5.44 34.98
C GLY A 576 -40.01 -5.35 35.96
N THR A 577 -39.47 -6.47 36.48
CA THR A 577 -38.29 -6.45 37.37
C THR A 577 -37.02 -6.13 36.61
N ARG A 578 -36.16 -5.30 37.22
CA ARG A 578 -34.87 -4.94 36.65
C ARG A 578 -33.87 -6.09 36.75
N VAL A 579 -33.12 -6.33 35.69
CA VAL A 579 -32.04 -7.33 35.60
C VAL A 579 -30.73 -6.68 35.25
N THR A 580 -29.65 -7.13 35.88
CA THR A 580 -28.28 -6.77 35.48
C THR A 580 -27.69 -7.96 34.71
N PHE A 581 -27.22 -7.71 33.47
CA PHE A 581 -26.53 -8.73 32.71
C PHE A 581 -25.06 -8.79 33.13
N SER A 582 -24.56 -10.00 33.23
CA SER A 582 -23.14 -10.28 33.30
C SER A 582 -22.53 -10.39 31.89
N ARG A 583 -21.24 -10.37 31.80
CA ARG A 583 -20.51 -10.67 30.56
C ARG A 583 -20.81 -12.10 30.07
N GLU A 584 -20.98 -13.03 30.96
CA GLU A 584 -21.33 -14.43 30.67
C GLU A 584 -22.72 -14.54 30.02
N ASP A 585 -23.69 -13.73 30.50
CA ASP A 585 -25.02 -13.66 29.84
C ASP A 585 -24.95 -13.11 28.44
N HIS A 586 -24.10 -12.09 28.22
CA HIS A 586 -23.86 -11.51 26.88
C HIS A 586 -23.19 -12.54 25.98
N ASP A 587 -22.14 -13.20 26.42
CA ASP A 587 -21.44 -14.22 25.66
C ASP A 587 -22.33 -15.43 25.35
N ALA A 588 -23.24 -15.81 26.24
CA ALA A 588 -24.24 -16.86 26.04
C ALA A 588 -25.23 -16.48 24.91
N LEU A 589 -25.56 -15.20 24.76
CA LEU A 589 -26.40 -14.73 23.66
C LEU A 589 -25.66 -14.73 22.30
N HIS A 590 -24.38 -14.38 22.30
CA HIS A 590 -23.59 -14.18 21.06
C HIS A 590 -22.80 -15.41 20.58
N LEU A 591 -22.27 -16.22 21.51
CA LEU A 591 -21.40 -17.37 21.19
C LEU A 591 -22.09 -18.49 20.40
N LEU A 592 -23.40 -18.53 20.37
CA LEU A 592 -24.15 -19.63 19.77
C LEU A 592 -24.73 -19.31 18.40
N ASP A 593 -24.47 -18.11 17.87
CA ASP A 593 -24.97 -17.64 16.55
C ASP A 593 -26.45 -18.00 16.32
N ARG A 594 -27.23 -17.91 17.41
CA ARG A 594 -28.63 -18.31 17.40
C ARG A 594 -29.53 -17.08 17.25
N ALA A 595 -29.86 -16.76 16.01
CA ALA A 595 -30.80 -15.70 15.66
C ALA A 595 -32.17 -15.84 16.37
N ASP A 596 -32.52 -17.04 16.86
CA ASP A 596 -33.75 -17.34 17.60
C ASP A 596 -33.76 -16.78 19.03
N ARG A 597 -32.64 -16.28 19.54
CA ARG A 597 -32.52 -15.66 20.88
C ARG A 597 -32.67 -14.14 20.86
N PHE A 598 -32.49 -13.53 19.71
CA PHE A 598 -32.77 -12.12 19.47
C PHE A 598 -34.20 -11.99 18.95
N LEU A 599 -35.10 -11.55 19.81
CA LEU A 599 -36.51 -11.38 19.47
C LEU A 599 -36.76 -9.96 18.96
N PRO A 600 -37.82 -9.72 18.15
CA PRO A 600 -38.14 -8.38 17.66
C PRO A 600 -38.37 -7.34 18.77
N ASN A 601 -38.73 -7.81 19.99
CA ASN A 601 -39.10 -6.99 21.14
C ASN A 601 -38.23 -7.25 22.39
N GLY A 602 -37.14 -8.01 22.27
CA GLY A 602 -36.26 -8.30 23.40
C GLY A 602 -35.29 -9.48 23.18
N TYR A 603 -34.89 -10.11 24.28
CA TYR A 603 -33.89 -11.18 24.31
C TYR A 603 -34.43 -12.39 25.07
N CYS A 604 -34.02 -13.59 24.64
CA CYS A 604 -34.35 -14.85 25.30
C CYS A 604 -33.14 -15.41 26.07
N LEU A 605 -33.21 -15.47 27.40
CA LEU A 605 -32.17 -16.03 28.29
C LEU A 605 -32.29 -17.54 28.54
N LEU A 606 -33.07 -18.25 27.74
CA LEU A 606 -33.18 -19.72 27.91
C LEU A 606 -31.81 -20.37 27.63
N PRO A 607 -31.32 -21.26 28.52
CA PRO A 607 -30.05 -21.94 28.32
C PRO A 607 -29.94 -22.66 26.97
N PRO A 608 -28.73 -22.74 26.37
CA PRO A 608 -28.53 -23.19 24.98
C PRO A 608 -29.06 -24.59 24.67
N LEU A 609 -29.04 -25.49 25.64
CA LEU A 609 -29.46 -26.88 25.47
C LEU A 609 -30.92 -27.13 25.80
N GLN A 610 -31.66 -26.09 26.25
CA GLN A 610 -33.06 -26.21 26.60
C GLN A 610 -33.96 -25.82 25.41
N ARG A 611 -35.03 -26.56 25.20
CA ARG A 611 -36.06 -26.23 24.21
C ARG A 611 -37.10 -25.28 24.83
N CYS A 612 -37.55 -24.33 24.04
CA CYS A 612 -38.60 -23.41 24.44
C CYS A 612 -39.95 -24.16 24.51
N GLU A 613 -40.54 -24.26 25.68
CA GLU A 613 -41.86 -24.87 25.91
C GLU A 613 -43.00 -23.86 25.73
N LYS A 614 -42.69 -22.57 25.70
CA LYS A 614 -43.67 -21.48 25.61
C LYS A 614 -44.05 -21.09 24.19
N GLY A 615 -43.39 -21.62 23.18
CA GLY A 615 -43.55 -21.19 21.80
C GLY A 615 -43.23 -19.70 21.65
N ASN A 616 -44.19 -18.90 21.10
CA ASN A 616 -44.00 -17.46 20.91
C ASN A 616 -44.58 -16.59 22.03
N ALA A 617 -44.97 -17.16 23.18
CA ALA A 617 -45.54 -16.43 24.30
C ALA A 617 -44.44 -15.80 25.22
N CYS A 618 -43.51 -15.08 24.61
CA CYS A 618 -42.34 -14.52 25.28
C CYS A 618 -42.69 -13.51 26.39
N LEU A 619 -43.74 -12.69 26.20
CA LEU A 619 -44.13 -11.65 27.15
C LEU A 619 -44.68 -12.19 28.48
N THR A 620 -45.02 -13.48 28.53
CA THR A 620 -45.42 -14.17 29.77
C THR A 620 -44.31 -15.14 30.25
N CYS A 621 -43.12 -15.03 29.71
CA CYS A 621 -42.01 -15.95 29.99
C CYS A 621 -40.98 -15.33 30.95
N GLY A 622 -40.61 -16.11 32.02
CA GLY A 622 -39.67 -15.64 33.03
C GLY A 622 -38.23 -15.45 32.55
N VAL A 623 -37.85 -16.00 31.36
CA VAL A 623 -36.54 -15.83 30.72
C VAL A 623 -36.54 -14.80 29.60
N PHE A 624 -37.61 -14.10 29.37
CA PHE A 624 -37.68 -12.97 28.43
C PHE A 624 -37.15 -11.70 29.10
N VAL A 625 -36.32 -10.96 28.41
CA VAL A 625 -35.75 -9.70 28.86
C VAL A 625 -35.79 -8.68 27.73
N THR A 626 -36.01 -7.42 28.07
CA THR A 626 -36.01 -6.31 27.12
C THR A 626 -35.35 -5.07 27.67
N ASP A 627 -35.10 -4.08 26.84
CA ASP A 627 -34.50 -2.79 27.19
C ASP A 627 -35.09 -1.61 26.41
N GLY A 628 -34.58 -0.42 26.68
CA GLY A 628 -35.08 0.83 26.06
C GLY A 628 -34.96 0.87 24.53
N SER A 629 -34.13 0.05 23.89
CA SER A 629 -34.03 0.00 22.44
C SER A 629 -35.27 -0.58 21.76
N HIS A 630 -36.11 -1.36 22.51
CA HIS A 630 -37.31 -1.99 22.03
C HIS A 630 -38.61 -1.20 22.41
N LEU A 631 -38.45 -0.02 23.04
CA LEU A 631 -39.61 0.76 23.58
C LEU A 631 -40.66 1.02 22.50
N ALA A 632 -40.27 1.48 21.32
CA ALA A 632 -41.21 1.78 20.23
C ALA A 632 -41.94 0.52 19.70
N VAL A 633 -41.24 -0.63 19.70
CA VAL A 633 -41.85 -1.92 19.29
C VAL A 633 -42.86 -2.40 20.32
N LEU A 634 -42.52 -2.32 21.60
CA LEU A 634 -43.39 -2.71 22.71
C LEU A 634 -44.65 -1.82 22.81
N GLN A 635 -44.50 -0.51 22.59
CA GLN A 635 -45.63 0.42 22.51
C GLN A 635 -46.61 0.05 21.38
N ARG A 636 -46.05 -0.15 20.18
CA ARG A 636 -46.88 -0.58 19.02
C ARG A 636 -47.54 -1.93 19.27
N GLN A 637 -46.82 -2.88 19.90
CA GLN A 637 -47.39 -4.18 20.24
C GLN A 637 -48.54 -4.04 21.25
N LEU A 638 -48.42 -3.15 22.25
CA LEU A 638 -49.51 -2.87 23.21
C LEU A 638 -50.75 -2.30 22.49
N GLU A 639 -50.57 -1.31 21.62
CA GLU A 639 -51.67 -0.72 20.82
C GLU A 639 -52.35 -1.78 19.97
N GLN A 640 -51.57 -2.61 19.26
CA GLN A 640 -52.13 -3.67 18.40
C GLN A 640 -52.85 -4.74 19.18
N THR A 641 -52.30 -5.18 20.33
CA THR A 641 -52.96 -6.18 21.19
C THR A 641 -54.28 -5.63 21.78
N THR A 642 -54.28 -4.38 22.21
CA THR A 642 -55.47 -3.72 22.72
C THR A 642 -56.58 -3.60 21.66
N ALA A 643 -56.22 -3.10 20.49
CA ALA A 643 -57.16 -2.99 19.35
C ALA A 643 -57.68 -4.36 18.92
N LEU A 644 -56.84 -5.40 18.94
CA LEU A 644 -57.26 -6.77 18.60
C LEU A 644 -58.28 -7.33 19.62
N ILE A 645 -58.07 -7.08 20.91
CA ILE A 645 -59.00 -7.48 21.98
C ILE A 645 -60.36 -6.76 21.73
N GLU A 646 -60.35 -5.44 21.58
CA GLU A 646 -61.55 -4.64 21.38
C GLU A 646 -62.34 -5.08 20.11
N GLN A 647 -61.62 -5.25 18.99
CA GLN A 647 -62.25 -5.68 17.75
C GLN A 647 -62.87 -7.08 17.85
N THR A 648 -62.12 -8.03 18.45
CA THR A 648 -62.61 -9.42 18.55
C THR A 648 -63.75 -9.57 19.52
N THR A 649 -63.72 -8.87 20.64
CA THR A 649 -64.82 -8.87 21.62
C THR A 649 -66.08 -8.19 21.06
N ALA A 650 -65.94 -7.10 20.32
CA ALA A 650 -67.04 -6.45 19.62
C ALA A 650 -67.68 -7.36 18.55
N GLN A 651 -66.86 -8.02 17.73
CA GLN A 651 -67.36 -8.98 16.72
C GLN A 651 -68.01 -10.21 17.36
N PHE A 652 -67.55 -10.66 18.52
CA PHE A 652 -68.16 -11.76 19.24
C PHE A 652 -69.53 -11.34 19.76
N LEU A 653 -69.62 -10.13 20.35
CA LEU A 653 -70.85 -9.58 20.84
C LEU A 653 -71.91 -9.42 19.69
N ASP A 654 -71.52 -8.90 18.56
CA ASP A 654 -72.32 -8.73 17.37
C ASP A 654 -72.83 -10.08 16.83
N ARG A 655 -72.02 -11.10 16.80
CA ARG A 655 -72.40 -12.42 16.30
C ARG A 655 -73.26 -13.24 17.26
N HIS A 656 -73.06 -13.08 18.55
CA HIS A 656 -73.69 -13.97 19.55
C HIS A 656 -74.64 -13.28 20.46
N GLY A 657 -74.82 -11.96 20.37
CA GLY A 657 -75.76 -11.16 21.19
C GLY A 657 -75.35 -11.17 22.72
N ARG A 658 -74.20 -11.62 23.09
CA ARG A 658 -73.72 -11.69 24.48
C ARG A 658 -72.23 -11.44 24.53
N PRO A 659 -71.70 -10.87 25.60
CA PRO A 659 -70.23 -10.67 25.76
C PRO A 659 -69.47 -12.01 25.78
N MET A 660 -68.21 -11.94 25.36
CA MET A 660 -67.33 -13.09 25.42
C MET A 660 -67.14 -13.57 26.85
N PRO A 661 -67.27 -14.88 27.17
CA PRO A 661 -67.14 -15.38 28.56
C PRO A 661 -65.77 -15.11 29.13
N ASP A 662 -65.71 -14.78 30.44
CA ASP A 662 -64.42 -14.52 31.17
C ASP A 662 -63.44 -15.73 31.15
N GLY A 663 -63.95 -16.95 30.94
CA GLY A 663 -63.15 -18.16 30.79
C GLY A 663 -62.68 -18.43 29.35
N ASN A 664 -62.82 -17.51 28.39
CA ASN A 664 -62.32 -17.70 27.04
C ASN A 664 -60.79 -17.69 27.02
N VAL A 665 -60.17 -18.82 26.62
CA VAL A 665 -58.73 -19.01 26.61
C VAL A 665 -57.99 -17.98 25.77
N TRP A 666 -58.54 -17.59 24.62
CA TRP A 666 -57.98 -16.59 23.71
C TRP A 666 -57.95 -15.19 24.37
N LEU A 667 -59.10 -14.79 24.96
CA LEU A 667 -59.21 -13.52 25.64
C LEU A 667 -58.29 -13.43 26.85
N ALA A 668 -58.27 -14.43 27.71
CA ALA A 668 -57.36 -14.48 28.84
C ALA A 668 -55.88 -14.40 28.46
N GLN A 669 -55.46 -15.05 27.35
CA GLN A 669 -54.09 -14.96 26.83
C GLN A 669 -53.74 -13.57 26.32
N ARG A 670 -54.65 -12.91 25.56
CA ARG A 670 -54.40 -11.57 25.04
C ARG A 670 -54.40 -10.50 26.13
N GLU A 671 -55.26 -10.64 27.11
CA GLU A 671 -55.28 -9.77 28.31
C GLU A 671 -54.01 -9.91 29.12
N ALA A 672 -53.52 -11.14 29.36
CA ALA A 672 -52.26 -11.38 30.04
C ALA A 672 -51.07 -10.75 29.28
N GLU A 673 -51.06 -10.80 27.96
CA GLU A 673 -50.09 -10.17 27.10
C GLU A 673 -50.14 -8.64 27.19
N ARG A 674 -51.34 -8.04 27.08
CA ARG A 674 -51.60 -6.61 27.25
C ARG A 674 -51.10 -6.10 28.59
N ASP A 675 -51.43 -6.83 29.66
CA ASP A 675 -51.08 -6.47 31.03
C ASP A 675 -49.54 -6.59 31.27
N ALA A 676 -48.91 -7.58 30.64
CA ALA A 676 -47.44 -7.72 30.70
C ALA A 676 -46.75 -6.54 29.97
N LEU A 677 -47.23 -6.17 28.78
CA LEU A 677 -46.73 -5.02 28.05
C LEU A 677 -46.92 -3.71 28.81
N SER A 678 -48.07 -3.53 29.43
CA SER A 678 -48.41 -2.34 30.24
C SER A 678 -47.48 -2.22 31.46
N ARG A 679 -47.24 -3.33 32.19
CA ARG A 679 -46.29 -3.35 33.30
C ARG A 679 -44.86 -3.06 32.85
N LEU A 680 -44.42 -3.66 31.76
CA LEU A 680 -43.08 -3.43 31.18
C LEU A 680 -42.87 -1.97 30.83
N LEU A 681 -43.78 -1.38 30.09
CA LEU A 681 -43.70 0.01 29.67
C LEU A 681 -43.72 0.96 30.84
N ALA A 682 -44.58 0.70 31.86
CA ALA A 682 -44.63 1.48 33.10
C ALA A 682 -43.27 1.38 33.89
N ALA A 683 -42.69 0.20 33.98
CA ALA A 683 -41.40 0.00 34.66
C ALA A 683 -40.26 0.71 33.94
N MET A 684 -40.28 0.70 32.60
CA MET A 684 -39.29 1.40 31.76
C MET A 684 -39.41 2.92 31.88
N GLN A 685 -40.64 3.45 31.96
CA GLN A 685 -40.91 4.88 32.13
C GLN A 685 -40.67 5.39 33.57
N ALA A 686 -41.03 4.62 34.59
CA ALA A 686 -40.79 4.95 36.00
C ALA A 686 -39.30 5.02 36.36
N SER A 687 -38.46 4.42 35.56
CA SER A 687 -36.99 4.55 35.63
C SER A 687 -36.49 5.39 34.47
N PRO A 688 -36.74 6.73 34.40
CA PRO A 688 -36.16 7.54 33.37
C PRO A 688 -34.65 7.32 33.50
N GLY A 689 -34.10 6.61 32.51
CA GLY A 689 -32.65 6.51 32.41
C GLY A 689 -32.17 7.93 32.53
N ARG A 690 -31.19 8.24 33.39
CA ARG A 690 -30.16 9.14 32.96
C ARG A 690 -29.88 8.65 31.54
N ALA A 691 -30.37 9.37 30.52
CA ALA A 691 -29.84 9.24 29.17
C ALA A 691 -28.37 9.05 29.46
N VAL A 692 -27.75 7.95 29.04
CA VAL A 692 -26.31 7.89 29.00
C VAL A 692 -25.99 9.18 28.26
N GLN A 693 -25.73 10.23 29.04
CA GLN A 693 -24.88 11.29 28.56
C GLN A 693 -23.68 10.48 28.25
N GLY A 694 -23.63 10.15 26.96
CA GLY A 694 -22.67 9.26 26.40
C GLY A 694 -21.38 9.70 26.99
N ALA A 695 -20.63 8.82 27.56
CA ALA A 695 -19.30 9.09 28.06
C ALA A 695 -18.75 10.15 27.14
N GLY A 696 -18.68 11.41 27.57
CA GLY A 696 -18.68 12.66 26.87
C GLY A 696 -19.20 12.50 25.45
N SER A 697 -20.32 13.11 25.07
CA SER A 697 -20.67 13.33 23.66
C SER A 697 -19.34 13.55 23.00
N PRO A 698 -18.89 12.70 22.02
CA PRO A 698 -17.61 12.96 21.39
C PRO A 698 -17.67 14.42 21.10
N SER A 699 -16.88 15.21 21.84
CA SER A 699 -16.86 16.66 21.74
C SER A 699 -16.92 16.88 20.28
N SER A 700 -17.98 17.48 19.78
CA SER A 700 -18.26 17.66 18.35
C SER A 700 -16.92 17.89 17.73
N PRO A 701 -16.45 17.09 16.77
CA PRO A 701 -15.07 17.20 16.30
C PRO A 701 -14.85 18.67 16.16
N VAL A 702 -14.01 19.25 17.04
CA VAL A 702 -13.72 20.67 16.97
C VAL A 702 -13.35 20.83 15.53
N PRO A 703 -14.12 21.55 14.72
CA PRO A 703 -13.77 21.70 13.33
C PRO A 703 -12.35 22.18 13.40
N VAL A 704 -11.41 21.39 12.87
CA VAL A 704 -10.02 21.80 12.78
C VAL A 704 -10.01 22.85 11.68
N SER A 705 -10.49 24.02 12.04
CA SER A 705 -10.38 25.22 11.26
C SER A 705 -8.91 25.59 11.35
N ILE A 706 -8.14 25.04 10.44
CA ILE A 706 -6.81 25.56 10.15
C ILE A 706 -7.08 26.88 9.47
N ASP A 707 -6.82 27.98 10.20
CA ASP A 707 -6.94 29.32 9.64
C ASP A 707 -5.86 29.50 8.57
N LEU A 708 -6.17 29.05 7.35
CA LEU A 708 -5.33 29.20 6.17
C LEU A 708 -5.25 30.66 5.69
N THR A 709 -6.02 31.58 6.28
CA THR A 709 -6.06 32.96 5.84
C THR A 709 -4.83 33.74 6.29
N ARG A 710 -4.14 33.34 7.34
CA ARG A 710 -2.92 34.01 7.83
C ARG A 710 -1.74 33.99 6.88
N HIS A 711 -1.71 33.06 5.91
CA HIS A 711 -0.64 32.97 4.90
C HIS A 711 -0.96 33.73 3.60
N ARG A 712 -2.16 34.33 3.46
CA ARG A 712 -2.51 35.09 2.24
C ARG A 712 -1.95 36.51 2.19
N GLU A 713 -1.55 37.08 3.31
CA GLU A 713 -1.14 38.51 3.38
C GLU A 713 0.38 38.76 3.35
N GLN A 714 1.22 37.72 3.22
CA GLN A 714 2.68 37.90 3.25
C GLN A 714 3.39 37.24 2.07
N GLN A 715 2.94 37.52 0.84
CA GLN A 715 3.79 37.34 -0.34
C GLN A 715 3.66 38.58 -1.25
N PRO A 716 4.81 39.24 -1.59
CA PRO A 716 4.85 40.22 -2.63
C PRO A 716 4.73 39.63 -4.03
#